data_3e21a9c2c575998cf286445b624c8713
#
_entry.id   3e21a9c2c575998cf286445b624c8713
#
_cell.length_a   1.000
_cell.length_b   1.000
_cell.length_c   1.000
_cell.angle_alpha   90.00
_cell.angle_beta   90.00
_cell.angle_gamma   90.00
#
_symmetry.space_group_name_H-M   'P 1'
#
loop_
_entity.id
_entity.type
_entity.pdbx_description
1 polymer ?
#
loop_
_entity_poly.entity_id
_entity_poly.type
_entity_poly.pdbx_seq_one_letter_code
_entity_poly.pdbx_strand_id
1 'polypeptide(L)'
;MEWTGLNELRESYLKFFESKGCLRHKSYPLVPQNDNSLLLIVAGMAPLKPYFTGQETPPRTRMTTCQKCIRTGDIENVGKTARHGTYFEMLGNFSFGDYFKKEAIAWAWEYVTQVLKLPKDRLYISVYEDDDEAEKIWHEDAGVPMDHIVRMGKEDNFWEAGTDGPCGPCSEIYFDRGEKYGCGKPDCKVGCDCDRYMEFWNLVFTQFERHEDGTYTPLKQKNIDTGMGLERLASIMQDVDSIFDVDTVKAIRDHVCKIAGCEYGKEYKKDVSIRVITDHIRSVTFMASDGILPSNEGRGYVMRRLLRRAVRHGKLLGINGLFLKDLVKTVVDCNKCEYNELEEKYDYIVKVLTTEEQNFNATIDRGMKILDDLIAQMQKDGKTELDGESCFKLSDTYGFPIDLTREILEEKGMTCDEEGFAECYAKQRETAKNAHAATKYMGADETVFHKIDKDFHTEFIGYDKLEGDSEISFITTDDELIENAKAGDEVYIVSSQTPFYAESGGQVGDIGTIVTESGKCRVVDTQKVVAGKFAHKAVVEEGEIAVGQKAHFTVDRKTRYAVMRNHSCAHLLQAALRKVLGEHVHQAGQLVDAHRLRFDFSHFNAMTAEEKLKVEALVNKYILEALDIKMEEMPIAEAQKLGAMALFGEKYGETVRVVTMGDGDETASIEFCGGTHLDNTSRIGLFKIISESSVASGVRRIEAVTGRGVLELVEERAATIQQAAESLKLANPLDIVKRCHTIMQEVKDLEKERDALQAEITNLKTKSLFDNPYEVNGVKVVTAMLTNTRPDMLRKMGDELKAREADAVAVVAGVDGEKANLVVVCGKNAVAMGAHAGKIAGKVAALTGGKGGGRPDSAMAGIGDRFKIDEALDKVNEIVGEFVK
;
A
#
# COMPACT_ATOMS: atom_id res chain seq x y z
N MET A 1 10.31 29.54 36.63
CA MET A 1 10.27 28.24 35.96
C MET A 1 11.67 27.66 36.01
N GLU A 2 11.79 26.38 36.33
CA GLU A 2 13.03 25.62 36.23
C GLU A 2 13.00 24.83 34.90
N TRP A 3 14.07 24.91 34.14
CA TRP A 3 14.16 24.19 32.89
C TRP A 3 14.01 22.69 33.14
N THR A 4 13.12 22.03 32.43
CA THR A 4 12.83 20.59 32.62
C THR A 4 12.72 19.90 31.26
N GLY A 5 13.40 18.75 31.09
CA GLY A 5 13.36 17.97 29.87
C GLY A 5 11.98 17.33 29.60
N LEU A 6 11.64 17.10 28.33
CA LEU A 6 10.34 16.55 27.94
C LEU A 6 10.07 15.19 28.64
N ASN A 7 11.05 14.30 28.68
CA ASN A 7 10.90 13.00 29.35
C ASN A 7 10.72 13.13 30.87
N GLU A 8 11.34 14.11 31.49
CA GLU A 8 11.18 14.40 32.91
C GLU A 8 9.80 14.98 33.23
N LEU A 9 9.26 15.82 32.33
CA LEU A 9 7.89 16.35 32.45
C LEU A 9 6.85 15.24 32.35
N ARG A 10 7.01 14.31 31.42
CA ARG A 10 6.15 13.13 31.30
C ARG A 10 6.12 12.34 32.61
N GLU A 11 7.27 12.00 33.13
CA GLU A 11 7.39 11.24 34.37
C GLU A 11 6.87 12.01 35.59
N SER A 12 7.12 13.32 35.67
CA SER A 12 6.61 14.21 36.74
C SER A 12 5.08 14.18 36.78
N TYR A 13 4.40 14.29 35.61
CA TYR A 13 2.95 14.26 35.52
C TYR A 13 2.37 12.93 35.97
N LEU A 14 2.90 11.84 35.43
CA LEU A 14 2.42 10.50 35.74
C LEU A 14 2.57 10.18 37.24
N LYS A 15 3.72 10.49 37.82
CA LYS A 15 3.96 10.33 39.28
C LYS A 15 3.05 11.20 40.13
N PHE A 16 2.78 12.44 39.71
CA PHE A 16 1.86 13.30 40.43
C PHE A 16 0.47 12.66 40.50
N PHE A 17 -0.07 12.18 39.40
CA PHE A 17 -1.40 11.56 39.41
C PHE A 17 -1.41 10.17 40.05
N GLU A 18 -0.30 9.41 40.00
CA GLU A 18 -0.15 8.20 40.82
C GLU A 18 -0.27 8.54 42.32
N SER A 19 0.29 9.67 42.79
CA SER A 19 0.15 10.14 44.17
C SER A 19 -1.28 10.52 44.55
N LYS A 20 -2.13 10.87 43.55
CA LYS A 20 -3.58 11.08 43.70
C LYS A 20 -4.39 9.78 43.63
N GLY A 21 -3.72 8.62 43.50
CA GLY A 21 -4.36 7.31 43.48
C GLY A 21 -4.78 6.84 42.08
N CYS A 22 -4.37 7.53 41.01
CA CYS A 22 -4.64 7.11 39.64
C CYS A 22 -3.77 5.89 39.28
N LEU A 23 -4.37 4.94 38.53
CA LEU A 23 -3.64 3.85 37.92
C LEU A 23 -2.87 4.37 36.71
N ARG A 24 -1.55 4.29 36.72
CA ARG A 24 -0.73 4.55 35.53
C ARG A 24 -0.95 3.47 34.51
N HIS A 25 -1.38 3.85 33.32
CA HIS A 25 -1.58 2.94 32.20
C HIS A 25 -0.60 3.30 31.07
N LYS A 26 -0.06 2.29 30.40
CA LYS A 26 0.78 2.50 29.21
C LYS A 26 -0.02 3.12 28.08
N SER A 27 0.66 3.84 27.17
CA SER A 27 0.05 4.31 25.93
C SER A 27 -0.55 3.16 25.11
N TYR A 28 -1.78 3.35 24.65
CA TYR A 28 -2.37 2.45 23.66
C TYR A 28 -1.68 2.63 22.30
N PRO A 29 -1.73 1.62 21.41
CA PRO A 29 -1.31 1.77 20.02
C PRO A 29 -2.09 2.90 19.31
N LEU A 30 -1.47 3.52 18.30
CA LEU A 30 -2.12 4.52 17.44
C LEU A 30 -3.30 3.96 16.62
N VAL A 31 -3.34 2.64 16.47
CA VAL A 31 -4.45 1.92 15.82
C VAL A 31 -5.57 1.71 16.84
N PRO A 32 -6.76 2.31 16.64
CA PRO A 32 -7.90 2.10 17.52
C PRO A 32 -8.28 0.62 17.62
N GLN A 33 -8.52 0.14 18.83
CA GLN A 33 -9.04 -1.19 19.10
C GLN A 33 -10.55 -1.07 19.30
N ASN A 34 -11.33 -1.85 18.53
CA ASN A 34 -12.81 -1.91 18.64
C ASN A 34 -13.58 -0.60 18.34
N ASP A 35 -12.93 0.41 17.74
CA ASP A 35 -13.58 1.65 17.29
C ASP A 35 -13.29 1.90 15.81
N ASN A 36 -14.28 1.63 14.96
CA ASN A 36 -14.21 1.84 13.52
C ASN A 36 -14.51 3.29 13.10
N SER A 37 -14.95 4.14 14.03
CA SER A 37 -15.21 5.56 13.74
C SER A 37 -13.93 6.38 13.59
N LEU A 38 -12.82 5.90 14.16
CA LEU A 38 -11.52 6.56 14.15
C LEU A 38 -10.50 5.81 13.27
N LEU A 39 -9.82 6.53 12.41
CA LEU A 39 -8.67 5.97 11.67
C LEU A 39 -7.44 5.78 12.56
N LEU A 40 -7.18 6.76 13.42
CA LEU A 40 -6.02 6.83 14.32
C LEU A 40 -6.46 7.42 15.66
N ILE A 41 -5.74 7.14 16.72
CA ILE A 41 -5.97 7.74 18.02
C ILE A 41 -5.59 9.22 17.98
N VAL A 42 -6.55 10.09 18.28
CA VAL A 42 -6.44 11.55 18.19
C VAL A 42 -6.47 12.24 19.57
N ALA A 43 -6.82 11.50 20.63
CA ALA A 43 -6.95 12.02 22.00
C ALA A 43 -6.71 10.92 23.03
N GLY A 44 -6.34 11.33 24.28
CA GLY A 44 -6.07 10.39 25.37
C GLY A 44 -7.27 9.54 25.78
N MET A 45 -8.48 10.10 25.68
CA MET A 45 -9.71 9.40 26.06
C MET A 45 -10.20 8.39 25.00
N ALA A 46 -9.76 8.52 23.73
CA ALA A 46 -10.30 7.71 22.63
C ALA A 46 -10.25 6.19 22.89
N PRO A 47 -9.14 5.60 23.37
CA PRO A 47 -9.11 4.19 23.73
C PRO A 47 -9.87 3.83 25.01
N LEU A 48 -10.30 4.84 25.81
CA LEU A 48 -10.99 4.66 27.08
C LEU A 48 -12.52 4.88 26.96
N LYS A 49 -13.02 5.20 25.75
CA LYS A 49 -14.44 5.48 25.47
C LYS A 49 -15.40 4.47 26.10
N PRO A 50 -15.17 3.13 26.07
CA PRO A 50 -16.06 2.15 26.69
C PRO A 50 -16.23 2.32 28.22
N TYR A 51 -15.22 2.86 28.92
CA TYR A 51 -15.29 3.13 30.36
C TYR A 51 -16.14 4.37 30.66
N PHE A 52 -16.09 5.39 29.79
CA PHE A 52 -16.88 6.61 29.92
C PHE A 52 -18.39 6.34 29.71
N THR A 53 -18.74 5.47 28.78
CA THR A 53 -20.12 5.07 28.45
C THR A 53 -20.66 4.00 29.38
N GLY A 54 -19.78 3.35 30.17
CA GLY A 54 -20.16 2.23 31.06
C GLY A 54 -20.41 0.91 30.32
N GLN A 55 -19.92 0.79 29.07
CA GLN A 55 -19.93 -0.47 28.30
C GLN A 55 -18.97 -1.48 28.90
N GLU A 56 -17.82 -1.01 29.43
CA GLU A 56 -16.85 -1.83 30.11
C GLU A 56 -16.54 -1.27 31.50
N THR A 57 -16.16 -2.17 32.41
CA THR A 57 -15.72 -1.76 33.77
C THR A 57 -14.24 -1.40 33.71
N PRO A 58 -13.82 -0.17 34.10
CA PRO A 58 -12.42 0.21 34.14
C PRO A 58 -11.65 -0.60 35.19
N PRO A 59 -10.36 -0.89 34.97
CA PRO A 59 -9.51 -1.59 35.95
C PRO A 59 -9.36 -0.82 37.27
N ARG A 60 -9.56 0.49 37.25
CA ARG A 60 -9.65 1.40 38.38
C ARG A 60 -10.50 2.61 38.00
N THR A 61 -11.25 3.18 38.97
CA THR A 61 -12.12 4.35 38.74
C THR A 61 -11.39 5.64 38.39
N ARG A 62 -10.06 5.67 38.59
CA ARG A 62 -9.17 6.79 38.20
C ARG A 62 -7.90 6.29 37.53
N MET A 63 -7.56 6.88 36.41
CA MET A 63 -6.39 6.49 35.60
C MET A 63 -5.59 7.70 35.16
N THR A 64 -4.31 7.46 34.83
CA THR A 64 -3.44 8.45 34.17
C THR A 64 -2.61 7.79 33.09
N THR A 65 -2.41 8.47 31.97
CA THR A 65 -1.62 7.97 30.86
C THR A 65 -0.94 9.11 30.10
N CYS A 66 0.13 8.76 29.40
CA CYS A 66 0.70 9.60 28.34
C CYS A 66 0.39 8.90 27.00
N GLN A 67 -0.60 9.37 26.27
CA GLN A 67 -1.11 8.73 25.06
C GLN A 67 -0.45 9.29 23.80
N LYS A 68 0.08 8.41 22.95
CA LYS A 68 0.50 8.73 21.57
C LYS A 68 -0.72 9.15 20.76
N CYS A 69 -0.65 10.29 20.06
CA CYS A 69 -1.73 10.82 19.24
C CYS A 69 -1.23 11.23 17.85
N ILE A 70 -2.08 11.06 16.85
CA ILE A 70 -1.88 11.59 15.49
C ILE A 70 -3.10 12.41 15.08
N ARG A 71 -2.85 13.69 14.75
CA ARG A 71 -3.84 14.59 14.15
C ARG A 71 -3.33 15.13 12.83
N THR A 72 -4.13 15.02 11.77
CA THR A 72 -3.77 15.45 10.41
C THR A 72 -4.67 16.57 9.87
N GLY A 73 -5.67 17.01 10.61
CA GLY A 73 -6.53 18.13 10.22
C GLY A 73 -5.73 19.41 9.93
N ASP A 74 -4.69 19.66 10.73
CA ASP A 74 -3.84 20.85 10.65
C ASP A 74 -2.50 20.63 9.93
N ILE A 75 -2.39 19.60 9.09
CA ILE A 75 -1.13 19.23 8.43
C ILE A 75 -0.51 20.41 7.63
N GLU A 76 -1.35 21.29 7.08
CA GLU A 76 -0.94 22.47 6.32
C GLU A 76 -0.30 23.56 7.21
N ASN A 77 -0.60 23.55 8.52
CA ASN A 77 -0.04 24.46 9.52
C ASN A 77 1.29 23.97 10.11
N VAL A 78 1.60 22.67 9.92
CA VAL A 78 2.85 22.08 10.38
C VAL A 78 4.05 22.75 9.72
N GLY A 79 4.99 23.21 10.54
CA GLY A 79 6.17 23.96 10.10
C GLY A 79 5.96 25.44 9.92
N LYS A 80 4.70 25.94 9.79
CA LYS A 80 4.36 27.37 9.64
C LYS A 80 4.08 28.05 10.96
N THR A 81 3.49 27.33 11.91
CA THR A 81 3.16 27.82 13.27
C THR A 81 4.10 27.22 14.31
N ALA A 82 4.11 27.81 15.52
CA ALA A 82 4.97 27.37 16.61
C ALA A 82 4.43 26.15 17.39
N ARG A 83 3.13 25.84 17.24
CA ARG A 83 2.39 24.92 18.13
C ARG A 83 1.75 23.70 17.45
N HIS A 84 1.76 23.61 16.09
CA HIS A 84 1.13 22.51 15.37
C HIS A 84 2.14 21.43 14.99
N GLY A 85 1.80 20.17 15.32
CA GLY A 85 2.49 18.97 14.94
C GLY A 85 1.48 17.87 14.63
N THR A 86 1.83 16.91 13.75
CA THR A 86 0.95 15.77 13.45
C THR A 86 1.06 14.68 14.52
N TYR A 87 2.24 14.39 15.03
CA TYR A 87 2.44 13.52 16.20
C TYR A 87 2.65 14.36 17.44
N PHE A 88 1.97 14.01 18.50
CA PHE A 88 2.18 14.58 19.83
C PHE A 88 1.80 13.58 20.92
N GLU A 89 2.29 13.86 22.14
CA GLU A 89 1.93 13.08 23.31
C GLU A 89 0.93 13.87 24.16
N MET A 90 -0.18 13.19 24.52
CA MET A 90 -1.23 13.76 25.35
C MET A 90 -1.16 13.15 26.75
N LEU A 91 -0.82 13.95 27.73
CA LEU A 91 -0.90 13.62 29.14
C LEU A 91 -2.35 13.73 29.60
N GLY A 92 -2.88 12.69 30.21
CA GLY A 92 -4.28 12.64 30.64
C GLY A 92 -4.46 12.06 32.04
N ASN A 93 -5.41 12.60 32.79
CA ASN A 93 -5.96 12.02 34.00
C ASN A 93 -7.48 11.87 33.84
N PHE A 94 -7.98 10.72 34.21
CA PHE A 94 -9.34 10.29 33.93
C PHE A 94 -10.03 9.86 35.21
N SER A 95 -11.35 10.17 35.29
CA SER A 95 -12.25 9.71 36.33
C SER A 95 -13.46 9.03 35.73
N PHE A 96 -13.78 7.85 36.19
CA PHE A 96 -14.95 7.09 35.79
C PHE A 96 -15.91 7.00 36.98
N GLY A 97 -16.70 8.09 37.18
CA GLY A 97 -17.65 8.22 38.29
C GLY A 97 -17.02 8.36 39.68
N ASP A 98 -15.77 8.75 39.81
CA ASP A 98 -15.03 8.89 41.08
C ASP A 98 -14.94 10.36 41.52
N TYR A 99 -14.00 11.15 40.95
CA TYR A 99 -13.87 12.57 41.20
C TYR A 99 -14.43 13.40 40.04
N PHE A 100 -14.72 14.69 40.31
CA PHE A 100 -15.30 15.57 39.29
C PHE A 100 -14.60 16.95 39.30
N LYS A 101 -15.32 18.02 38.89
CA LYS A 101 -14.77 19.37 38.67
C LYS A 101 -13.87 19.87 39.78
N LYS A 102 -14.33 19.73 41.03
CA LYS A 102 -13.62 20.31 42.20
C LYS A 102 -12.22 19.72 42.36
N GLU A 103 -12.11 18.43 42.38
CA GLU A 103 -10.82 17.73 42.50
C GLU A 103 -9.96 17.92 41.26
N ALA A 104 -10.57 17.81 40.08
CA ALA A 104 -9.86 17.98 38.82
C ALA A 104 -9.20 19.35 38.70
N ILE A 105 -9.94 20.42 39.00
CA ILE A 105 -9.45 21.81 39.00
C ILE A 105 -8.39 21.99 40.06
N ALA A 106 -8.62 21.52 41.29
CA ALA A 106 -7.68 21.65 42.38
C ALA A 106 -6.34 20.97 42.07
N TRP A 107 -6.36 19.74 41.53
CA TRP A 107 -5.14 19.01 41.15
C TRP A 107 -4.44 19.64 39.95
N ALA A 108 -5.18 20.11 38.97
CA ALA A 108 -4.60 20.81 37.85
C ALA A 108 -3.86 22.09 38.31
N TRP A 109 -4.51 22.90 39.17
CA TRP A 109 -3.93 24.10 39.70
C TRP A 109 -2.71 23.82 40.62
N GLU A 110 -2.79 22.77 41.45
CA GLU A 110 -1.66 22.30 42.28
C GLU A 110 -0.48 21.92 41.38
N TYR A 111 -0.72 21.13 40.31
CA TYR A 111 0.34 20.68 39.41
C TYR A 111 1.04 21.84 38.72
N VAL A 112 0.30 22.76 38.12
CA VAL A 112 0.90 23.88 37.37
C VAL A 112 1.57 24.90 38.25
N THR A 113 1.04 25.18 39.49
CA THR A 113 1.55 26.25 40.35
C THR A 113 2.52 25.78 41.42
N GLN A 114 2.43 24.52 41.90
CA GLN A 114 3.29 24.01 42.98
C GLN A 114 4.35 23.06 42.50
N VAL A 115 4.01 22.16 41.56
CA VAL A 115 4.96 21.20 41.00
C VAL A 115 5.78 21.83 39.87
N LEU A 116 5.14 22.38 38.84
CA LEU A 116 5.81 23.03 37.72
C LEU A 116 6.28 24.46 38.07
N LYS A 117 5.70 25.08 39.10
CA LYS A 117 6.01 26.44 39.55
C LYS A 117 5.87 27.48 38.44
N LEU A 118 4.83 27.33 37.62
CA LEU A 118 4.50 28.33 36.60
C LEU A 118 4.04 29.63 37.28
N PRO A 119 4.45 30.82 36.78
CA PRO A 119 4.05 32.13 37.33
C PRO A 119 2.55 32.32 37.17
N LYS A 120 1.84 32.54 38.28
CA LYS A 120 0.37 32.63 38.32
C LYS A 120 -0.17 33.81 37.52
N ASP A 121 0.58 34.89 37.43
CA ASP A 121 0.27 36.10 36.65
C ASP A 121 0.32 35.90 35.14
N ARG A 122 0.84 34.76 34.67
CA ARG A 122 0.88 34.38 33.26
C ARG A 122 -0.10 33.26 32.93
N LEU A 123 -0.86 32.74 33.89
CA LEU A 123 -1.86 31.68 33.70
C LEU A 123 -3.24 32.29 33.51
N TYR A 124 -3.91 31.90 32.45
CA TYR A 124 -5.28 32.29 32.12
C TYR A 124 -6.14 31.03 31.97
N ILE A 125 -7.43 31.18 32.33
CA ILE A 125 -8.36 30.06 32.31
C ILE A 125 -9.53 30.41 31.38
N SER A 126 -9.95 29.50 30.51
CA SER A 126 -11.25 29.61 29.87
C SER A 126 -12.26 28.66 30.50
N VAL A 127 -13.52 29.04 30.51
CA VAL A 127 -14.65 28.22 30.94
C VAL A 127 -15.77 28.35 29.94
N TYR A 128 -16.57 27.29 29.84
CA TYR A 128 -17.78 27.32 29.00
C TYR A 128 -18.75 28.41 29.52
N GLU A 129 -19.37 29.16 28.62
CA GLU A 129 -20.20 30.35 28.94
C GLU A 129 -21.31 30.07 29.91
N ASP A 130 -21.88 28.85 29.95
CA ASP A 130 -22.97 28.41 30.85
C ASP A 130 -22.44 27.58 32.05
N ASP A 131 -21.12 27.46 32.27
CA ASP A 131 -20.55 26.67 33.36
C ASP A 131 -20.13 27.58 34.57
N ASP A 132 -21.12 28.15 35.25
CA ASP A 132 -20.95 28.97 36.48
C ASP A 132 -20.25 28.18 37.59
N GLU A 133 -20.43 26.84 37.66
CA GLU A 133 -19.80 25.99 38.65
C GLU A 133 -18.27 25.97 38.48
N ALA A 134 -17.81 25.78 37.24
CA ALA A 134 -16.37 25.77 36.98
C ALA A 134 -15.72 27.14 37.24
N GLU A 135 -16.36 28.26 36.82
CA GLU A 135 -15.86 29.62 37.09
C GLU A 135 -15.72 29.86 38.59
N LYS A 136 -16.73 29.48 39.37
CA LYS A 136 -16.72 29.60 40.80
C LYS A 136 -15.59 28.83 41.47
N ILE A 137 -15.37 27.56 41.06
CA ILE A 137 -14.29 26.72 41.60
C ILE A 137 -12.92 27.35 41.28
N TRP A 138 -12.73 27.80 40.01
CA TRP A 138 -11.48 28.47 39.64
C TRP A 138 -11.24 29.74 40.46
N HIS A 139 -12.25 30.57 40.62
CA HIS A 139 -12.11 31.85 41.36
C HIS A 139 -12.01 31.66 42.87
N GLU A 140 -12.98 30.98 43.47
CA GLU A 140 -13.12 30.92 44.95
C GLU A 140 -12.20 29.83 45.57
N ASP A 141 -12.12 28.64 44.98
CA ASP A 141 -11.39 27.50 45.53
C ASP A 141 -9.91 27.48 45.08
N ALA A 142 -9.64 27.73 43.79
CA ALA A 142 -8.26 27.78 43.26
C ALA A 142 -7.59 29.15 43.38
N GLY A 143 -8.37 30.22 43.59
CA GLY A 143 -7.88 31.58 43.80
C GLY A 143 -7.35 32.28 42.54
N VAL A 144 -7.91 31.93 41.38
CA VAL A 144 -7.62 32.61 40.13
C VAL A 144 -8.32 33.96 40.07
N PRO A 145 -7.64 35.07 39.73
CA PRO A 145 -8.27 36.38 39.59
C PRO A 145 -9.34 36.35 38.49
N MET A 146 -10.46 37.06 38.67
CA MET A 146 -11.56 37.09 37.69
C MET A 146 -11.14 37.63 36.33
N ASP A 147 -10.20 38.55 36.28
CA ASP A 147 -9.63 39.09 35.02
C ASP A 147 -8.72 38.10 34.27
N HIS A 148 -8.39 36.95 34.88
CA HIS A 148 -7.69 35.85 34.26
C HIS A 148 -8.64 34.73 33.84
N ILE A 149 -9.96 34.83 34.08
CA ILE A 149 -10.98 33.87 33.69
C ILE A 149 -11.80 34.43 32.52
N VAL A 150 -11.90 33.67 31.42
CA VAL A 150 -12.59 34.10 30.21
C VAL A 150 -13.69 33.07 29.86
N ARG A 151 -14.91 33.58 29.68
CA ARG A 151 -16.03 32.73 29.18
C ARG A 151 -15.98 32.64 27.67
N MET A 152 -16.08 31.42 27.15
CA MET A 152 -16.04 31.15 25.73
C MET A 152 -17.22 30.24 25.32
N GLY A 153 -17.58 30.32 24.05
CA GLY A 153 -18.73 29.60 23.51
C GLY A 153 -18.51 28.12 23.32
N LYS A 154 -19.51 27.50 22.73
CA LYS A 154 -19.52 26.04 22.47
C LYS A 154 -18.36 25.62 21.55
N GLU A 155 -17.95 26.45 20.62
CA GLU A 155 -16.87 26.15 19.67
C GLU A 155 -15.51 25.94 20.35
N ASP A 156 -15.29 26.63 21.48
CA ASP A 156 -14.01 26.60 22.20
C ASP A 156 -14.07 25.72 23.47
N ASN A 157 -15.13 25.87 24.29
CA ASN A 157 -15.20 25.25 25.62
C ASN A 157 -16.30 24.19 25.79
N PHE A 158 -16.70 23.48 24.71
CA PHE A 158 -17.53 22.28 24.78
C PHE A 158 -16.94 21.17 23.90
N TRP A 159 -16.43 20.12 24.54
CA TRP A 159 -15.74 19.05 23.83
C TRP A 159 -16.67 17.87 23.54
N GLU A 160 -16.57 17.29 22.35
CA GLU A 160 -17.38 16.17 21.86
C GLU A 160 -16.50 15.07 21.28
N ALA A 161 -16.73 13.81 21.69
CA ALA A 161 -16.00 12.63 21.17
C ALA A 161 -16.62 12.13 19.85
N GLY A 162 -16.55 12.95 18.81
CA GLY A 162 -17.12 12.63 17.51
C GLY A 162 -18.61 12.94 17.38
N THR A 163 -19.29 12.29 16.43
CA THR A 163 -20.72 12.47 16.16
C THR A 163 -21.62 11.68 17.10
N ASP A 164 -21.08 10.66 17.76
CA ASP A 164 -21.75 9.79 18.71
C ASP A 164 -20.77 9.42 19.82
N GLY A 165 -21.02 9.93 21.04
CA GLY A 165 -20.14 9.65 22.16
C GLY A 165 -20.20 10.63 23.32
N PRO A 166 -19.38 10.39 24.35
CA PRO A 166 -19.35 11.22 25.56
C PRO A 166 -18.90 12.64 25.26
N CYS A 167 -19.51 13.62 25.91
CA CYS A 167 -19.23 15.04 25.71
C CYS A 167 -19.53 15.86 26.96
N GLY A 168 -19.07 17.11 26.97
CA GLY A 168 -19.36 18.03 28.06
C GLY A 168 -18.62 19.36 27.96
N PRO A 169 -18.99 20.33 28.81
CA PRO A 169 -18.27 21.59 28.91
C PRO A 169 -16.83 21.33 29.35
N CYS A 170 -15.93 22.19 28.95
CA CYS A 170 -14.54 22.09 29.34
C CYS A 170 -13.97 23.43 29.83
N SER A 171 -12.83 23.34 30.49
CA SER A 171 -12.05 24.46 30.97
C SER A 171 -10.61 24.29 30.54
N GLU A 172 -10.02 25.32 29.94
CA GLU A 172 -8.68 25.25 29.40
C GLU A 172 -7.73 26.15 30.14
N ILE A 173 -6.48 25.72 30.27
CA ILE A 173 -5.41 26.48 30.91
C ILE A 173 -4.47 26.99 29.81
N TYR A 174 -4.32 28.32 29.77
CA TYR A 174 -3.47 29.04 28.84
C TYR A 174 -2.26 29.64 29.58
N PHE A 175 -1.15 29.75 28.86
CA PHE A 175 0.04 30.44 29.32
C PHE A 175 0.32 31.66 28.43
N ASP A 176 0.38 32.87 29.01
CA ASP A 176 0.80 34.09 28.30
C ASP A 176 2.32 34.07 28.09
N ARG A 177 2.73 33.83 26.87
CA ARG A 177 4.14 33.79 26.45
C ARG A 177 4.74 35.20 26.29
N GLY A 178 3.90 36.23 26.35
CA GLY A 178 4.29 37.63 26.26
C GLY A 178 4.00 38.25 24.88
N GLU A 179 4.06 39.58 24.83
CA GLU A 179 3.65 40.37 23.66
C GLU A 179 4.44 40.07 22.38
N LYS A 180 5.69 39.61 22.49
CA LYS A 180 6.51 39.25 21.35
C LYS A 180 5.90 38.15 20.46
N TYR A 181 5.00 37.30 21.02
CA TYR A 181 4.30 36.25 20.33
C TYR A 181 2.87 36.62 19.88
N GLY A 182 2.45 37.85 20.22
CA GLY A 182 1.11 38.35 19.90
C GLY A 182 0.95 38.75 18.42
N CYS A 183 -0.30 38.86 18.00
CA CYS A 183 -0.65 39.31 16.64
C CYS A 183 -0.47 40.82 16.39
N GLY A 184 -0.05 41.58 17.43
CA GLY A 184 0.10 43.03 17.34
C GLY A 184 -1.21 43.81 17.34
N LYS A 185 -2.37 43.18 17.48
CA LYS A 185 -3.67 43.83 17.54
C LYS A 185 -3.98 44.30 18.97
N PRO A 186 -4.70 45.42 19.13
CA PRO A 186 -5.04 45.91 20.46
C PRO A 186 -5.98 45.01 21.26
N ASP A 187 -6.75 44.17 20.56
CA ASP A 187 -7.74 43.22 21.10
C ASP A 187 -7.18 41.81 21.32
N CYS A 188 -5.85 41.65 21.25
CA CYS A 188 -5.20 40.35 21.48
C CYS A 188 -5.50 39.83 22.88
N LYS A 189 -6.25 38.72 22.98
CA LYS A 189 -6.74 38.09 24.22
C LYS A 189 -6.69 36.58 24.16
N VAL A 190 -7.03 35.90 25.24
CA VAL A 190 -7.27 34.45 25.25
C VAL A 190 -8.31 34.09 24.16
N GLY A 191 -8.05 33.00 23.41
CA GLY A 191 -8.84 32.64 22.22
C GLY A 191 -8.39 33.30 20.91
N CYS A 192 -7.34 34.14 20.93
CA CYS A 192 -6.74 34.62 19.68
C CYS A 192 -5.87 33.53 19.04
N ASP A 193 -5.94 33.40 17.71
CA ASP A 193 -5.16 32.42 16.93
C ASP A 193 -3.65 32.62 16.91
N CYS A 194 -3.16 33.71 17.56
CA CYS A 194 -1.73 33.96 17.68
C CYS A 194 -1.06 33.07 18.75
N ASP A 195 0.28 33.08 18.76
CA ASP A 195 1.07 32.23 19.65
C ASP A 195 1.29 32.82 21.06
N ARG A 196 0.63 33.99 21.44
CA ARG A 196 0.78 34.62 22.71
C ARG A 196 0.15 33.81 23.84
N TYR A 197 -1.16 33.56 23.77
CA TYR A 197 -1.88 32.78 24.77
C TYR A 197 -1.95 31.34 24.29
N MET A 198 -0.98 30.52 24.73
CA MET A 198 -0.89 29.11 24.33
C MET A 198 -1.72 28.26 25.26
N GLU A 199 -2.81 27.68 24.75
CA GLU A 199 -3.52 26.59 25.40
C GLU A 199 -2.62 25.36 25.47
N PHE A 200 -2.43 24.80 26.68
CA PHE A 200 -1.60 23.63 26.89
C PHE A 200 -2.31 22.50 27.65
N TRP A 201 -3.40 22.77 28.37
CA TRP A 201 -4.16 21.80 29.12
C TRP A 201 -5.66 22.02 29.01
N ASN A 202 -6.45 21.02 28.59
CA ASN A 202 -7.90 21.04 28.55
C ASN A 202 -8.47 20.07 29.60
N LEU A 203 -9.42 20.50 30.42
CA LEU A 203 -10.13 19.72 31.41
C LEU A 203 -11.60 19.58 30.98
N VAL A 204 -11.97 18.39 30.49
CA VAL A 204 -13.35 18.12 30.03
C VAL A 204 -14.17 17.49 31.13
N PHE A 205 -15.30 18.10 31.43
CA PHE A 205 -16.28 17.65 32.43
C PHE A 205 -17.37 16.83 31.73
N THR A 206 -17.03 15.56 31.41
CA THR A 206 -17.85 14.68 30.61
C THR A 206 -19.08 14.25 31.39
N GLN A 207 -20.23 14.73 31.00
CA GLN A 207 -21.52 14.48 31.69
C GLN A 207 -22.70 14.20 30.75
N PHE A 208 -22.50 14.31 29.42
CA PHE A 208 -23.50 14.03 28.42
C PHE A 208 -22.99 13.01 27.41
N GLU A 209 -23.94 12.34 26.73
CA GLU A 209 -23.71 11.55 25.55
C GLU A 209 -24.42 12.22 24.37
N ARG A 210 -23.68 12.51 23.33
CA ARG A 210 -24.17 13.00 22.05
C ARG A 210 -24.59 11.82 21.19
N HIS A 211 -25.75 11.92 20.53
CA HIS A 211 -26.24 10.94 19.58
C HIS A 211 -26.09 11.42 18.13
N GLU A 212 -26.15 10.50 17.16
CA GLU A 212 -26.03 10.81 15.72
C GLU A 212 -27.04 11.87 15.23
N ASP A 213 -28.23 11.95 15.85
CA ASP A 213 -29.23 12.96 15.54
C ASP A 213 -28.94 14.34 16.12
N GLY A 214 -27.82 14.52 16.82
CA GLY A 214 -27.38 15.75 17.44
C GLY A 214 -28.02 16.05 18.81
N THR A 215 -28.78 15.12 19.37
CA THR A 215 -29.37 15.26 20.73
C THR A 215 -28.33 14.89 21.80
N TYR A 216 -28.54 15.41 23.03
CA TYR A 216 -27.70 15.12 24.18
C TYR A 216 -28.54 14.46 25.28
N THR A 217 -28.01 13.38 25.85
CA THR A 217 -28.58 12.75 27.04
C THR A 217 -27.58 12.73 28.18
N PRO A 218 -27.99 12.91 29.44
CA PRO A 218 -27.08 12.81 30.58
C PRO A 218 -26.47 11.41 30.69
N LEU A 219 -25.15 11.31 30.90
CA LEU A 219 -24.50 10.06 31.25
C LEU A 219 -24.95 9.54 32.60
N LYS A 220 -24.88 8.24 32.82
CA LYS A 220 -25.24 7.60 34.11
C LYS A 220 -24.34 8.05 35.24
N GLN A 221 -23.11 8.41 34.92
CA GLN A 221 -22.10 8.91 35.86
C GLN A 221 -21.37 10.11 35.25
N LYS A 222 -20.94 11.02 36.09
CA LYS A 222 -20.09 12.15 35.70
C LYS A 222 -18.63 11.70 35.64
N ASN A 223 -17.93 12.04 34.59
CA ASN A 223 -16.57 11.61 34.36
C ASN A 223 -15.64 12.83 34.16
N ILE A 224 -14.34 12.61 34.31
CA ILE A 224 -13.31 13.57 33.96
C ILE A 224 -12.45 12.99 32.83
N ASP A 225 -12.27 13.78 31.79
CA ASP A 225 -11.30 13.59 30.74
C ASP A 225 -10.38 14.81 30.72
N THR A 226 -9.08 14.63 30.76
CA THR A 226 -8.17 15.76 30.59
C THR A 226 -7.10 15.46 29.54
N GLY A 227 -6.70 16.50 28.80
CA GLY A 227 -5.68 16.40 27.79
C GLY A 227 -4.70 17.56 27.84
N MET A 228 -3.45 17.28 28.22
CA MET A 228 -2.35 18.24 28.19
C MET A 228 -1.33 17.85 27.13
N GLY A 229 -1.06 18.77 26.20
CA GLY A 229 -0.03 18.55 25.17
C GLY A 229 1.36 18.60 25.79
N LEU A 230 2.07 17.46 25.81
CA LEU A 230 3.39 17.36 26.41
C LEU A 230 4.42 18.28 25.74
N GLU A 231 4.42 18.36 24.40
CA GLU A 231 5.33 19.23 23.64
C GLU A 231 5.03 20.71 23.89
N ARG A 232 3.74 21.08 24.04
CA ARG A 232 3.35 22.48 24.40
C ARG A 232 3.82 22.82 25.80
N LEU A 233 3.57 21.95 26.78
CA LEU A 233 4.08 22.12 28.14
C LEU A 233 5.60 22.23 28.16
N ALA A 234 6.31 21.35 27.45
CA ALA A 234 7.77 21.39 27.37
C ALA A 234 8.28 22.71 26.76
N SER A 235 7.59 23.23 25.73
CA SER A 235 7.98 24.53 25.13
C SER A 235 7.85 25.68 26.10
N ILE A 236 6.86 25.65 27.01
CA ILE A 236 6.69 26.63 28.10
C ILE A 236 7.79 26.46 29.13
N MET A 237 8.04 25.25 29.62
CA MET A 237 9.00 24.96 30.69
C MET A 237 10.45 25.19 30.26
N GLN A 238 10.77 25.00 28.99
CA GLN A 238 12.09 25.22 28.40
C GLN A 238 12.28 26.66 27.90
N ASP A 239 11.22 27.48 27.93
CA ASP A 239 11.18 28.86 27.43
C ASP A 239 11.71 29.01 26.00
N VAL A 240 11.19 28.16 25.12
CA VAL A 240 11.57 28.09 23.69
C VAL A 240 10.46 28.63 22.78
N ASP A 241 10.85 29.06 21.57
CA ASP A 241 9.94 29.75 20.66
C ASP A 241 8.90 28.81 19.99
N SER A 242 9.21 27.52 19.89
CA SER A 242 8.38 26.55 19.17
C SER A 242 8.51 25.14 19.75
N ILE A 243 7.51 24.28 19.55
CA ILE A 243 7.61 22.84 19.86
C ILE A 243 8.80 22.18 19.15
N PHE A 244 9.26 22.73 18.03
CA PHE A 244 10.44 22.26 17.30
C PHE A 244 11.78 22.62 17.98
N ASP A 245 11.76 23.43 19.02
CA ASP A 245 12.91 23.84 19.83
C ASP A 245 12.99 23.07 21.16
N VAL A 246 11.98 22.25 21.48
CA VAL A 246 11.95 21.37 22.65
C VAL A 246 13.07 20.32 22.53
N ASP A 247 13.77 20.03 23.60
CA ASP A 247 14.99 19.23 23.67
C ASP A 247 15.01 17.98 22.79
N THR A 248 14.05 17.08 22.93
CA THR A 248 13.95 15.84 22.16
C THR A 248 13.61 16.09 20.68
N VAL A 249 12.76 17.06 20.37
CA VAL A 249 12.36 17.43 19.01
C VAL A 249 13.49 18.18 18.30
N LYS A 250 14.17 19.07 19.06
CA LYS A 250 15.37 19.79 18.60
C LYS A 250 16.48 18.86 18.16
N ALA A 251 16.70 17.76 18.88
CA ALA A 251 17.73 16.77 18.51
C ALA A 251 17.46 16.20 17.09
N ILE A 252 16.20 15.93 16.75
CA ILE A 252 15.79 15.45 15.42
C ILE A 252 15.96 16.57 14.39
N ARG A 253 15.48 17.77 14.67
CA ARG A 253 15.63 18.98 13.84
C ARG A 253 17.10 19.25 13.49
N ASP A 254 17.97 19.24 14.49
CA ASP A 254 19.39 19.49 14.32
C ASP A 254 20.07 18.39 13.48
N HIS A 255 19.57 17.14 13.58
CA HIS A 255 20.02 16.05 12.71
C HIS A 255 19.56 16.27 11.25
N VAL A 256 18.32 16.73 11.01
CA VAL A 256 17.86 17.14 9.67
C VAL A 256 18.78 18.22 9.10
N CYS A 257 19.11 19.26 9.88
CA CYS A 257 20.03 20.30 9.47
C CYS A 257 21.41 19.76 9.07
N LYS A 258 21.94 18.81 9.85
CA LYS A 258 23.22 18.16 9.59
C LYS A 258 23.21 17.40 8.26
N ILE A 259 22.14 16.63 7.98
CA ILE A 259 22.00 15.88 6.71
C ILE A 259 21.86 16.84 5.54
N ALA A 260 21.09 17.92 5.70
CA ALA A 260 20.84 18.92 4.65
C ALA A 260 22.02 19.90 4.44
N GLY A 261 23.00 19.93 5.37
CA GLY A 261 24.10 20.88 5.31
C GLY A 261 23.67 22.34 5.45
N CYS A 262 22.60 22.62 6.21
CA CYS A 262 22.02 23.96 6.38
C CYS A 262 21.86 24.33 7.87
N GLU A 263 21.72 25.62 8.16
CA GLU A 263 21.46 26.14 9.52
C GLU A 263 20.00 26.52 9.67
N TYR A 264 19.40 26.13 10.79
CA TYR A 264 18.05 26.54 11.21
C TYR A 264 18.02 28.02 11.65
N GLY A 265 16.94 28.72 11.33
CA GLY A 265 16.74 30.13 11.70
C GLY A 265 17.38 31.16 10.74
N LYS A 266 17.89 30.70 9.58
CA LYS A 266 18.50 31.59 8.56
C LYS A 266 17.55 31.93 7.41
N GLU A 267 16.72 31.00 7.00
CA GLU A 267 15.84 31.15 5.84
C GLU A 267 14.48 30.47 6.10
N TYR A 268 13.41 31.26 6.18
CA TYR A 268 12.07 30.80 6.56
C TYR A 268 11.59 29.57 5.77
N LYS A 269 11.78 29.54 4.43
CA LYS A 269 11.36 28.42 3.60
C LYS A 269 12.11 27.12 3.93
N LYS A 270 13.40 27.22 4.26
CA LYS A 270 14.18 26.08 4.71
C LYS A 270 13.76 25.64 6.10
N ASP A 271 13.50 26.60 7.01
CA ASP A 271 13.02 26.32 8.36
C ASP A 271 11.69 25.58 8.34
N VAL A 272 10.74 25.97 7.46
CA VAL A 272 9.50 25.23 7.24
C VAL A 272 9.79 23.79 6.82
N SER A 273 10.66 23.58 5.83
CA SER A 273 11.01 22.24 5.36
C SER A 273 11.67 21.38 6.45
N ILE A 274 12.56 21.95 7.24
CA ILE A 274 13.22 21.30 8.39
C ILE A 274 12.18 20.86 9.43
N ARG A 275 11.23 21.74 9.79
CA ARG A 275 10.15 21.45 10.75
C ARG A 275 9.22 20.35 10.25
N VAL A 276 8.81 20.40 8.97
CA VAL A 276 7.97 19.38 8.36
C VAL A 276 8.65 18.00 8.42
N ILE A 277 9.92 17.91 8.03
CA ILE A 277 10.67 16.65 8.10
C ILE A 277 10.75 16.17 9.55
N THR A 278 11.04 17.06 10.49
CA THR A 278 11.17 16.75 11.94
C THR A 278 9.88 16.18 12.51
N ASP A 279 8.74 16.79 12.21
CA ASP A 279 7.42 16.32 12.64
C ASP A 279 7.06 14.99 12.00
N HIS A 280 7.17 14.92 10.68
CA HIS A 280 6.68 13.77 9.94
C HIS A 280 7.52 12.50 10.19
N ILE A 281 8.84 12.63 10.40
CA ILE A 281 9.66 11.44 10.74
C ILE A 281 9.28 10.87 12.12
N ARG A 282 8.91 11.72 13.10
CA ARG A 282 8.35 11.24 14.37
C ARG A 282 7.08 10.47 14.13
N SER A 283 6.12 11.07 13.41
CA SER A 283 4.82 10.49 13.09
C SER A 283 4.95 9.11 12.44
N VAL A 284 5.69 9.01 11.33
CA VAL A 284 5.80 7.74 10.57
C VAL A 284 6.60 6.67 11.33
N THR A 285 7.54 7.06 12.19
CA THR A 285 8.30 6.12 13.04
C THR A 285 7.36 5.44 14.04
N PHE A 286 6.54 6.21 14.76
CA PHE A 286 5.57 5.65 15.70
C PHE A 286 4.45 4.87 14.99
N MET A 287 3.95 5.37 13.85
CA MET A 287 2.97 4.63 13.04
C MET A 287 3.51 3.27 12.57
N ALA A 288 4.76 3.22 12.10
CA ALA A 288 5.41 1.97 11.71
C ALA A 288 5.59 1.02 12.90
N SER A 289 6.00 1.53 14.06
CA SER A 289 6.12 0.74 15.29
C SER A 289 4.81 0.08 15.70
N ASP A 290 3.68 0.77 15.50
CA ASP A 290 2.34 0.28 15.80
C ASP A 290 1.74 -0.56 14.64
N GLY A 291 2.57 -0.97 13.64
CA GLY A 291 2.19 -1.91 12.59
C GLY A 291 1.47 -1.29 11.39
N ILE A 292 1.39 0.04 11.29
CA ILE A 292 0.79 0.70 10.14
C ILE A 292 1.77 0.66 8.96
N LEU A 293 1.29 0.24 7.79
CA LEU A 293 2.05 0.20 6.55
C LEU A 293 1.53 1.25 5.55
N PRO A 294 2.42 1.86 4.74
CA PRO A 294 2.00 2.78 3.68
C PRO A 294 1.06 2.09 2.68
N SER A 295 -0.13 2.66 2.47
CA SER A 295 -1.13 2.15 1.52
C SER A 295 -1.84 3.27 0.77
N ASN A 296 -2.80 2.94 -0.10
CA ASN A 296 -3.58 3.93 -0.87
C ASN A 296 -4.85 4.40 -0.13
N GLU A 297 -5.24 3.73 0.94
CA GLU A 297 -6.51 4.00 1.64
C GLU A 297 -6.30 3.95 3.16
N GLY A 298 -7.23 4.56 3.89
CA GLY A 298 -7.31 4.50 5.34
C GLY A 298 -6.06 5.04 6.04
N ARG A 299 -5.69 4.41 7.16
CA ARG A 299 -4.56 4.83 8.01
C ARG A 299 -3.20 4.73 7.31
N GLY A 300 -3.05 3.76 6.41
CA GLY A 300 -1.83 3.62 5.62
C GLY A 300 -1.65 4.74 4.60
N TYR A 301 -2.74 5.32 4.08
CA TYR A 301 -2.69 6.53 3.26
C TYR A 301 -2.15 7.73 4.04
N VAL A 302 -2.61 7.91 5.29
CA VAL A 302 -2.11 8.96 6.18
C VAL A 302 -0.59 8.83 6.36
N MET A 303 -0.12 7.62 6.68
CA MET A 303 1.33 7.35 6.82
C MET A 303 2.10 7.65 5.53
N ARG A 304 1.58 7.19 4.39
CA ARG A 304 2.19 7.44 3.08
C ARG A 304 2.27 8.92 2.76
N ARG A 305 1.20 9.67 3.02
CA ARG A 305 1.15 11.13 2.80
C ARG A 305 2.23 11.85 3.61
N LEU A 306 2.34 11.55 4.90
CA LEU A 306 3.35 12.15 5.79
C LEU A 306 4.77 11.82 5.32
N LEU A 307 5.04 10.55 5.00
CA LEU A 307 6.35 10.10 4.54
C LEU A 307 6.75 10.79 3.23
N ARG A 308 5.86 10.80 2.24
CA ARG A 308 6.13 11.44 0.93
C ARG A 308 6.31 12.94 1.05
N ARG A 309 5.56 13.59 1.95
CA ARG A 309 5.73 15.01 2.24
C ARG A 309 7.11 15.29 2.87
N ALA A 310 7.57 14.45 3.81
CA ALA A 310 8.92 14.55 4.36
C ALA A 310 10.01 14.39 3.27
N VAL A 311 9.87 13.41 2.37
CA VAL A 311 10.81 13.19 1.25
C VAL A 311 10.84 14.39 0.30
N ARG A 312 9.68 14.98 -0.05
CA ARG A 312 9.62 16.20 -0.88
C ARG A 312 10.36 17.34 -0.22
N HIS A 313 10.12 17.60 1.08
CA HIS A 313 10.82 18.66 1.81
C HIS A 313 12.33 18.39 1.90
N GLY A 314 12.75 17.13 1.95
CA GLY A 314 14.17 16.74 1.80
C GLY A 314 14.75 17.18 0.45
N LYS A 315 14.03 16.97 -0.65
CA LYS A 315 14.43 17.44 -1.99
C LYS A 315 14.52 18.97 -2.03
N LEU A 316 13.57 19.69 -1.43
CA LEU A 316 13.61 21.16 -1.33
C LEU A 316 14.83 21.69 -0.55
N LEU A 317 15.32 20.92 0.42
CA LEU A 317 16.57 21.21 1.15
C LEU A 317 17.84 20.76 0.39
N GLY A 318 17.70 20.12 -0.78
CA GLY A 318 18.81 19.63 -1.57
C GLY A 318 19.37 18.27 -1.12
N ILE A 319 18.65 17.54 -0.25
CA ILE A 319 19.05 16.20 0.18
C ILE A 319 18.84 15.22 -0.98
N ASN A 320 19.91 14.54 -1.38
CA ASN A 320 19.88 13.52 -2.43
C ASN A 320 20.03 12.12 -1.83
N GLY A 321 19.20 11.19 -2.31
CA GLY A 321 19.23 9.79 -1.86
C GLY A 321 18.29 9.53 -0.68
N LEU A 322 18.56 8.45 0.05
CA LEU A 322 17.76 7.98 1.18
C LEU A 322 18.31 8.57 2.47
N PHE A 323 17.47 9.27 3.22
CA PHE A 323 17.89 9.95 4.46
C PHE A 323 16.99 9.67 5.67
N LEU A 324 15.76 9.22 5.45
CA LEU A 324 14.81 9.00 6.54
C LEU A 324 15.31 7.95 7.54
N LYS A 325 15.99 6.91 7.07
CA LYS A 325 16.57 5.84 7.92
C LYS A 325 17.53 6.37 8.99
N ASP A 326 18.30 7.43 8.66
CA ASP A 326 19.28 8.00 9.58
C ASP A 326 18.57 8.79 10.69
N LEU A 327 17.45 9.44 10.37
CA LEU A 327 16.61 10.16 11.31
C LEU A 327 15.84 9.23 12.27
N VAL A 328 15.41 8.04 11.81
CA VAL A 328 14.71 7.05 12.66
C VAL A 328 15.53 6.75 13.92
N LYS A 329 16.83 6.56 13.78
CA LYS A 329 17.71 6.30 14.95
C LYS A 329 17.61 7.40 16.00
N THR A 330 17.58 8.67 15.60
CA THR A 330 17.46 9.80 16.52
C THR A 330 16.09 9.83 17.18
N VAL A 331 15.00 9.54 16.44
CA VAL A 331 13.66 9.43 17.02
C VAL A 331 13.62 8.33 18.08
N VAL A 332 14.18 7.16 17.79
CA VAL A 332 14.26 6.04 18.73
C VAL A 332 15.05 6.43 19.99
N ASP A 333 16.25 6.99 19.82
CA ASP A 333 17.12 7.35 20.95
C ASP A 333 16.50 8.41 21.87
N CYS A 334 15.68 9.32 21.33
CA CYS A 334 14.95 10.33 22.12
C CYS A 334 13.74 9.78 22.89
N ASN A 335 13.15 8.67 22.46
CA ASN A 335 11.86 8.20 22.96
C ASN A 335 11.87 6.79 23.60
N LYS A 336 12.92 6.00 23.42
CA LYS A 336 13.00 4.60 23.90
C LYS A 336 12.90 4.43 25.42
N CYS A 337 13.09 5.49 26.20
CA CYS A 337 12.93 5.44 27.65
C CYS A 337 11.48 5.18 28.08
N GLU A 338 10.49 5.61 27.31
CA GLU A 338 9.07 5.34 27.52
C GLU A 338 8.54 4.27 26.54
N TYR A 339 9.03 4.28 25.30
CA TYR A 339 8.58 3.44 24.21
C TYR A 339 9.70 2.48 23.76
N ASN A 340 10.00 1.46 24.58
CA ASN A 340 11.06 0.48 24.30
C ASN A 340 10.81 -0.32 23.03
N GLU A 341 9.55 -0.48 22.62
CA GLU A 341 9.15 -1.11 21.37
C GLU A 341 9.75 -0.47 20.12
N LEU A 342 10.12 0.81 20.20
CA LEU A 342 10.81 1.49 19.08
C LEU A 342 12.21 0.92 18.84
N GLU A 343 12.93 0.58 19.90
CA GLU A 343 14.26 -0.05 19.78
C GLU A 343 14.16 -1.51 19.37
N GLU A 344 13.19 -2.25 19.92
CA GLU A 344 12.92 -3.64 19.56
C GLU A 344 12.54 -3.81 18.09
N LYS A 345 11.77 -2.86 17.52
CA LYS A 345 11.30 -2.86 16.13
C LYS A 345 12.13 -1.99 15.18
N TYR A 346 13.30 -1.53 15.60
CA TYR A 346 14.12 -0.58 14.84
C TYR A 346 14.36 -1.00 13.38
N ASP A 347 14.86 -2.21 13.16
CA ASP A 347 15.19 -2.72 11.83
C ASP A 347 13.93 -2.83 10.94
N TYR A 348 12.81 -3.21 11.53
CA TYR A 348 11.52 -3.24 10.85
C TYR A 348 11.08 -1.84 10.43
N ILE A 349 11.10 -0.86 11.33
CA ILE A 349 10.73 0.53 11.07
C ILE A 349 11.59 1.09 9.93
N VAL A 350 12.91 0.93 10.02
CA VAL A 350 13.85 1.37 8.99
C VAL A 350 13.52 0.74 7.64
N LYS A 351 13.23 -0.57 7.60
CA LYS A 351 12.91 -1.28 6.36
C LYS A 351 11.62 -0.75 5.71
N VAL A 352 10.56 -0.51 6.50
CA VAL A 352 9.28 0.03 6.01
C VAL A 352 9.48 1.43 5.40
N LEU A 353 10.11 2.34 6.16
CA LEU A 353 10.29 3.72 5.71
C LEU A 353 11.22 3.82 4.50
N THR A 354 12.33 3.09 4.51
CA THR A 354 13.30 3.10 3.41
C THR A 354 12.69 2.56 2.11
N THR A 355 11.85 1.54 2.20
CA THR A 355 11.17 0.97 1.02
C THR A 355 10.22 1.98 0.36
N GLU A 356 9.38 2.67 1.15
CA GLU A 356 8.46 3.68 0.61
C GLU A 356 9.24 4.92 0.11
N GLU A 357 10.31 5.33 0.80
CA GLU A 357 11.21 6.40 0.35
C GLU A 357 11.86 6.08 -0.99
N GLN A 358 12.36 4.84 -1.18
CA GLN A 358 12.92 4.36 -2.46
C GLN A 358 11.88 4.41 -3.58
N ASN A 359 10.70 3.85 -3.32
CA ASN A 359 9.61 3.80 -4.30
C ASN A 359 9.18 5.22 -4.72
N PHE A 360 9.08 6.13 -3.75
CA PHE A 360 8.68 7.51 -4.03
C PHE A 360 9.78 8.28 -4.75
N ASN A 361 11.05 8.12 -4.39
CA ASN A 361 12.18 8.75 -5.08
C ASN A 361 12.26 8.35 -6.57
N ALA A 362 11.83 7.12 -6.92
CA ALA A 362 11.77 6.69 -8.31
C ALA A 362 10.67 7.41 -9.14
N THR A 363 9.66 7.95 -8.49
CA THR A 363 8.48 8.56 -9.15
C THR A 363 8.40 10.08 -9.00
N ILE A 364 8.95 10.65 -7.91
CA ILE A 364 8.82 12.08 -7.57
C ILE A 364 9.40 12.99 -8.65
N ASP A 365 10.60 12.69 -9.15
CA ASP A 365 11.29 13.56 -10.13
C ASP A 365 10.52 13.63 -11.45
N ARG A 366 9.88 12.53 -11.85
CA ARG A 366 9.00 12.47 -13.04
C ARG A 366 7.70 13.20 -12.81
N GLY A 367 7.05 13.01 -11.67
CA GLY A 367 5.80 13.68 -11.29
C GLY A 367 5.97 15.19 -11.20
N MET A 368 7.05 15.65 -10.54
CA MET A 368 7.41 17.08 -10.46
C MET A 368 7.58 17.70 -11.84
N LYS A 369 8.33 17.05 -12.73
CA LYS A 369 8.55 17.55 -14.08
C LYS A 369 7.24 17.71 -14.87
N ILE A 370 6.37 16.70 -14.80
CA ILE A 370 5.07 16.74 -15.47
C ILE A 370 4.20 17.86 -14.91
N LEU A 371 4.16 18.03 -13.58
CA LEU A 371 3.42 19.11 -12.93
C LEU A 371 3.96 20.49 -13.30
N ASP A 372 5.29 20.67 -13.35
CA ASP A 372 5.91 21.92 -13.77
C ASP A 372 5.57 22.26 -15.25
N ASP A 373 5.56 21.25 -16.14
CA ASP A 373 5.15 21.43 -17.55
C ASP A 373 3.66 21.83 -17.64
N LEU A 374 2.77 21.22 -16.84
CA LEU A 374 1.35 21.57 -16.75
C LEU A 374 1.16 23.00 -16.22
N ILE A 375 1.86 23.38 -15.16
CA ILE A 375 1.82 24.74 -14.60
C ILE A 375 2.29 25.78 -15.63
N ALA A 376 3.38 25.50 -16.35
CA ALA A 376 3.87 26.40 -17.40
C ALA A 376 2.86 26.55 -18.54
N GLN A 377 2.13 25.49 -18.88
CA GLN A 377 1.04 25.57 -19.88
C GLN A 377 -0.14 26.38 -19.36
N MET A 378 -0.59 26.13 -18.11
CA MET A 378 -1.66 26.91 -17.47
C MET A 378 -1.35 28.41 -17.44
N GLN A 379 -0.12 28.78 -17.08
CA GLN A 379 0.33 30.17 -17.06
C GLN A 379 0.26 30.82 -18.45
N LYS A 380 0.61 30.08 -19.52
CA LYS A 380 0.48 30.57 -20.91
C LYS A 380 -0.97 30.76 -21.32
N ASP A 381 -1.85 29.86 -20.85
CA ASP A 381 -3.27 29.87 -21.19
C ASP A 381 -4.09 30.81 -20.27
N GLY A 382 -3.45 31.46 -19.28
CA GLY A 382 -4.09 32.34 -18.30
C GLY A 382 -5.03 31.60 -17.32
N LYS A 383 -4.83 30.29 -17.13
CA LYS A 383 -5.61 29.46 -16.21
C LYS A 383 -4.95 29.44 -14.84
N THR A 384 -5.79 29.44 -13.79
CA THR A 384 -5.35 29.34 -12.38
C THR A 384 -5.74 28.02 -11.71
N GLU A 385 -6.49 27.16 -12.39
CA GLU A 385 -6.96 25.90 -11.89
C GLU A 385 -6.53 24.75 -12.80
N LEU A 386 -5.92 23.71 -12.23
CA LEU A 386 -5.55 22.47 -12.91
C LEU A 386 -6.77 21.54 -12.97
N ASP A 387 -7.09 21.05 -14.16
CA ASP A 387 -8.24 20.18 -14.38
C ASP A 387 -8.13 18.83 -13.64
N GLY A 388 -9.29 18.26 -13.27
CA GLY A 388 -9.39 17.04 -12.49
C GLY A 388 -8.82 15.81 -13.19
N GLU A 389 -8.89 15.74 -14.54
CA GLU A 389 -8.31 14.61 -15.30
C GLU A 389 -6.78 14.63 -15.24
N SER A 390 -6.15 15.81 -15.36
CA SER A 390 -4.71 15.97 -15.19
C SER A 390 -4.26 15.63 -13.76
N CYS A 391 -5.01 16.08 -12.75
CA CYS A 391 -4.79 15.72 -11.35
C CYS A 391 -4.89 14.21 -11.14
N PHE A 392 -5.92 13.57 -11.70
CA PHE A 392 -6.12 12.13 -11.61
C PHE A 392 -4.99 11.36 -12.29
N LYS A 393 -4.56 11.78 -13.47
CA LYS A 393 -3.46 11.14 -14.21
C LYS A 393 -2.13 11.25 -13.48
N LEU A 394 -1.85 12.38 -12.83
CA LEU A 394 -0.68 12.54 -11.94
C LEU A 394 -0.72 11.53 -10.79
N SER A 395 -1.88 11.36 -10.16
CA SER A 395 -2.05 10.46 -9.01
C SER A 395 -2.04 8.99 -9.41
N ASP A 396 -2.87 8.59 -10.36
CA ASP A 396 -3.11 7.19 -10.74
C ASP A 396 -1.98 6.62 -11.60
N THR A 397 -1.59 7.34 -12.66
CA THR A 397 -0.62 6.82 -13.63
C THR A 397 0.82 7.05 -13.20
N TYR A 398 1.10 8.20 -12.58
CA TYR A 398 2.47 8.57 -12.21
C TYR A 398 2.77 8.43 -10.73
N GLY A 399 1.78 8.05 -9.90
CA GLY A 399 1.95 7.84 -8.46
C GLY A 399 2.29 9.12 -7.68
N PHE A 400 1.92 10.29 -8.23
CA PHE A 400 2.15 11.60 -7.62
C PHE A 400 0.90 12.05 -6.87
N PRO A 401 0.86 12.04 -5.52
CA PRO A 401 -0.37 12.24 -4.76
C PRO A 401 -1.07 13.58 -5.03
N ILE A 402 -2.41 13.57 -5.04
CA ILE A 402 -3.23 14.77 -5.23
C ILE A 402 -2.94 15.85 -4.18
N ASP A 403 -2.75 15.46 -2.92
CA ASP A 403 -2.41 16.39 -1.84
C ASP A 403 -1.11 17.14 -2.11
N LEU A 404 -0.13 16.45 -2.69
CA LEU A 404 1.15 17.03 -3.04
C LEU A 404 1.01 17.97 -4.27
N THR A 405 0.16 17.59 -5.22
CA THR A 405 -0.20 18.42 -6.37
C THR A 405 -0.85 19.73 -5.91
N ARG A 406 -1.83 19.64 -4.99
CA ARG A 406 -2.52 20.79 -4.40
C ARG A 406 -1.53 21.72 -3.68
N GLU A 407 -0.71 21.20 -2.78
CA GLU A 407 0.29 21.98 -2.02
C GLU A 407 1.23 22.77 -2.96
N ILE A 408 1.68 22.14 -4.06
CA ILE A 408 2.56 22.80 -5.03
C ILE A 408 1.82 23.89 -5.82
N LEU A 409 0.57 23.64 -6.20
CA LEU A 409 -0.26 24.62 -6.89
C LEU A 409 -0.55 25.84 -5.99
N GLU A 410 -0.92 25.61 -4.72
CA GLU A 410 -1.15 26.66 -3.72
C GLU A 410 0.10 27.54 -3.48
N GLU A 411 1.30 26.93 -3.40
CA GLU A 411 2.58 27.66 -3.31
C GLU A 411 2.79 28.62 -4.48
N LYS A 412 2.14 28.35 -5.64
CA LYS A 412 2.21 29.18 -6.85
C LYS A 412 0.96 30.06 -7.06
N GLY A 413 0.03 30.08 -6.08
CA GLY A 413 -1.23 30.83 -6.14
C GLY A 413 -2.24 30.24 -7.11
N MET A 414 -2.21 28.93 -7.34
CA MET A 414 -3.09 28.15 -8.21
C MET A 414 -3.89 27.12 -7.40
N THR A 415 -4.95 26.58 -8.02
CA THR A 415 -5.83 25.55 -7.43
C THR A 415 -5.90 24.29 -8.30
N CYS A 416 -6.51 23.23 -7.79
CA CYS A 416 -6.86 22.05 -8.57
C CYS A 416 -8.37 21.77 -8.48
N ASP A 417 -8.94 21.24 -9.55
CA ASP A 417 -10.33 20.78 -9.64
C ASP A 417 -10.49 19.44 -8.87
N GLU A 418 -10.83 19.55 -7.58
CA GLU A 418 -11.03 18.39 -6.71
C GLU A 418 -12.31 17.62 -7.04
N GLU A 419 -13.37 18.30 -7.55
CA GLU A 419 -14.61 17.63 -7.94
C GLU A 419 -14.37 16.76 -9.19
N GLY A 420 -13.73 17.29 -10.21
CA GLY A 420 -13.35 16.53 -11.40
C GLY A 420 -12.38 15.38 -11.10
N PHE A 421 -11.45 15.57 -10.15
CA PHE A 421 -10.61 14.47 -9.66
C PHE A 421 -11.44 13.35 -9.00
N ALA A 422 -12.37 13.70 -8.13
CA ALA A 422 -13.23 12.75 -7.43
C ALA A 422 -14.13 11.99 -8.42
N GLU A 423 -14.65 12.66 -9.47
CA GLU A 423 -15.42 11.99 -10.53
C GLU A 423 -14.57 10.97 -11.32
N CYS A 424 -13.34 11.32 -11.67
CA CYS A 424 -12.42 10.41 -12.36
C CYS A 424 -12.10 9.20 -11.50
N TYR A 425 -11.86 9.42 -10.19
CA TYR A 425 -11.59 8.36 -9.22
C TYR A 425 -12.79 7.43 -9.03
N ALA A 426 -14.01 7.98 -8.95
CA ALA A 426 -15.25 7.22 -8.86
C ALA A 426 -15.47 6.33 -10.10
N LYS A 427 -15.27 6.87 -11.30
CA LYS A 427 -15.36 6.11 -12.57
C LYS A 427 -14.37 4.95 -12.63
N GLN A 428 -13.14 5.17 -12.18
CA GLN A 428 -12.14 4.10 -12.12
C GLN A 428 -12.56 3.01 -11.14
N ARG A 429 -13.03 3.41 -9.95
CA ARG A 429 -13.50 2.49 -8.90
C ARG A 429 -14.71 1.67 -9.39
N GLU A 430 -15.63 2.27 -10.11
CA GLU A 430 -16.77 1.59 -10.74
C GLU A 430 -16.32 0.62 -11.83
N THR A 431 -15.36 1.01 -12.67
CA THR A 431 -14.76 0.15 -13.69
C THR A 431 -14.07 -1.06 -13.06
N ALA A 432 -13.30 -0.84 -11.99
CA ALA A 432 -12.67 -1.90 -11.20
C ALA A 432 -13.70 -2.80 -10.51
N LYS A 433 -14.77 -2.22 -9.95
CA LYS A 433 -15.88 -2.96 -9.33
C LYS A 433 -16.64 -3.79 -10.35
N ASN A 434 -16.89 -3.26 -11.56
CA ASN A 434 -17.57 -3.97 -12.65
C ASN A 434 -16.69 -5.10 -13.24
N ALA A 435 -15.38 -4.93 -13.26
CA ALA A 435 -14.44 -6.00 -13.62
C ALA A 435 -14.42 -7.15 -12.57
N HIS A 436 -14.79 -6.86 -11.32
CA HIS A 436 -14.95 -7.82 -10.22
C HIS A 436 -16.42 -8.25 -9.98
N ALA A 437 -17.39 -7.69 -10.71
CA ALA A 437 -18.82 -7.93 -10.52
C ALA A 437 -19.31 -9.34 -10.90
N ALA A 438 -18.42 -10.30 -11.08
CA ALA A 438 -18.78 -11.73 -11.17
C ALA A 438 -19.14 -12.35 -9.80
N THR A 439 -18.99 -11.64 -8.69
CA THR A 439 -19.43 -12.06 -7.36
C THR A 439 -20.35 -11.01 -6.76
N LYS A 440 -21.64 -11.11 -7.04
CA LYS A 440 -22.69 -10.38 -6.31
C LYS A 440 -22.75 -10.92 -4.87
N TYR A 441 -22.20 -10.17 -3.92
CA TYR A 441 -22.48 -10.39 -2.50
C TYR A 441 -23.92 -9.91 -2.24
N MET A 442 -24.84 -10.84 -2.00
CA MET A 442 -26.26 -10.57 -1.72
C MET A 442 -26.43 -10.03 -0.29
N GLY A 443 -26.10 -8.77 -0.05
CA GLY A 443 -26.16 -8.21 1.30
C GLY A 443 -26.83 -6.84 1.47
N ALA A 444 -27.23 -6.17 0.37
CA ALA A 444 -27.69 -4.78 0.44
C ALA A 444 -29.07 -4.50 -0.18
N ASP A 445 -29.67 -5.43 -0.94
CA ASP A 445 -30.99 -5.25 -1.53
C ASP A 445 -32.03 -6.14 -0.85
N GLU A 446 -33.29 -5.70 -0.78
CA GLU A 446 -34.41 -6.55 -0.34
C GLU A 446 -34.52 -7.77 -1.28
N THR A 447 -34.11 -8.92 -0.77
CA THR A 447 -34.18 -10.21 -1.47
C THR A 447 -35.43 -10.99 -1.04
N VAL A 448 -35.77 -12.01 -1.83
CA VAL A 448 -36.87 -12.94 -1.50
C VAL A 448 -36.75 -13.53 -0.07
N PHE A 449 -35.54 -13.68 0.45
CA PHE A 449 -35.25 -14.23 1.78
C PHE A 449 -35.72 -13.34 2.94
N HIS A 450 -35.98 -12.04 2.70
CA HIS A 450 -36.60 -11.15 3.68
C HIS A 450 -38.08 -11.46 3.92
N LYS A 451 -38.73 -12.21 3.01
CA LYS A 451 -40.11 -12.67 3.14
C LYS A 451 -40.24 -13.88 4.09
N ILE A 452 -39.11 -14.54 4.40
CA ILE A 452 -39.05 -15.64 5.36
C ILE A 452 -39.04 -15.08 6.78
N ASP A 453 -39.75 -15.73 7.70
CA ASP A 453 -39.82 -15.34 9.11
C ASP A 453 -38.44 -15.00 9.68
N LYS A 454 -38.35 -13.85 10.37
CA LYS A 454 -37.08 -13.36 10.95
C LYS A 454 -36.55 -14.27 12.06
N ASP A 455 -37.46 -14.99 12.77
CA ASP A 455 -37.10 -15.89 13.86
C ASP A 455 -36.70 -17.30 13.36
N PHE A 456 -36.82 -17.57 12.05
CA PHE A 456 -36.35 -18.81 11.46
C PHE A 456 -34.84 -18.77 11.26
N HIS A 457 -34.18 -19.78 11.84
CA HIS A 457 -32.72 -19.97 11.73
C HIS A 457 -32.38 -21.37 11.23
N THR A 458 -31.29 -21.51 10.50
CA THR A 458 -30.77 -22.81 10.07
C THR A 458 -29.67 -23.26 11.05
N GLU A 459 -29.83 -24.43 11.65
CA GLU A 459 -28.78 -25.06 12.47
C GLU A 459 -27.76 -25.74 11.57
N PHE A 460 -26.47 -25.38 11.72
CA PHE A 460 -25.38 -25.99 10.99
C PHE A 460 -24.81 -27.18 11.78
N ILE A 461 -24.96 -28.40 11.24
CA ILE A 461 -24.43 -29.64 11.84
C ILE A 461 -23.18 -30.18 11.14
N GLY A 462 -22.70 -29.44 10.14
CA GLY A 462 -21.66 -29.87 9.20
C GLY A 462 -20.23 -29.78 9.74
N TYR A 463 -20.01 -29.42 11.00
CA TYR A 463 -18.68 -29.56 11.62
C TYR A 463 -18.32 -31.03 11.84
N ASP A 464 -19.31 -31.85 12.25
CA ASP A 464 -19.10 -33.24 12.61
C ASP A 464 -19.75 -34.23 11.61
N LYS A 465 -20.76 -33.78 10.84
CA LYS A 465 -21.55 -34.64 9.95
C LYS A 465 -21.50 -34.14 8.52
N LEU A 466 -21.41 -35.09 7.59
CA LEU A 466 -21.48 -34.80 6.14
C LEU A 466 -22.85 -35.13 5.55
N GLU A 467 -23.73 -35.70 6.34
CA GLU A 467 -25.08 -36.06 5.94
C GLU A 467 -26.04 -35.84 7.11
N GLY A 468 -27.30 -35.58 6.82
CA GLY A 468 -28.35 -35.40 7.82
C GLY A 468 -29.72 -35.31 7.19
N ASP A 469 -30.75 -35.65 8.00
CA ASP A 469 -32.13 -35.56 7.59
C ASP A 469 -32.73 -34.24 8.10
N SER A 470 -33.46 -33.54 7.25
CA SER A 470 -34.17 -32.31 7.59
C SER A 470 -35.39 -32.17 6.71
N GLU A 471 -36.28 -31.26 7.08
CA GLU A 471 -37.49 -30.92 6.32
C GLU A 471 -37.16 -29.71 5.43
N ILE A 472 -37.65 -29.73 4.18
CA ILE A 472 -37.61 -28.56 3.29
C ILE A 472 -38.57 -27.51 3.83
N SER A 473 -38.05 -26.46 4.45
CA SER A 473 -38.89 -25.43 5.10
C SER A 473 -39.35 -24.39 4.09
N PHE A 474 -38.50 -24.02 3.11
CA PHE A 474 -38.84 -23.06 2.07
C PHE A 474 -38.13 -23.43 0.76
N ILE A 475 -38.83 -23.14 -0.36
CA ILE A 475 -38.24 -23.19 -1.72
C ILE A 475 -38.44 -21.81 -2.33
N THR A 476 -37.39 -21.24 -2.95
CA THR A 476 -37.47 -19.94 -3.61
C THR A 476 -36.82 -19.98 -4.99
N THR A 477 -37.32 -19.13 -5.88
CA THR A 477 -36.59 -18.65 -7.04
C THR A 477 -35.79 -17.40 -6.65
N ASP A 478 -35.19 -16.68 -7.60
CA ASP A 478 -34.55 -15.39 -7.31
C ASP A 478 -35.55 -14.33 -6.78
N ASP A 479 -36.82 -14.40 -7.15
CA ASP A 479 -37.81 -13.34 -6.93
C ASP A 479 -38.96 -13.72 -5.98
N GLU A 480 -39.28 -15.00 -5.85
CA GLU A 480 -40.49 -15.44 -5.12
C GLU A 480 -40.32 -16.76 -4.37
N LEU A 481 -41.16 -16.91 -3.31
CA LEU A 481 -41.35 -18.17 -2.60
C LEU A 481 -42.31 -19.07 -3.40
N ILE A 482 -41.97 -20.33 -3.55
CA ILE A 482 -42.77 -21.33 -4.26
C ILE A 482 -43.01 -22.57 -3.40
N GLU A 483 -44.12 -23.28 -3.64
CA GLU A 483 -44.52 -24.46 -2.87
C GLU A 483 -43.85 -25.74 -3.37
N ASN A 484 -43.50 -25.82 -4.66
CA ASN A 484 -42.87 -26.99 -5.28
C ASN A 484 -41.98 -26.60 -6.46
N ALA A 485 -41.06 -27.51 -6.84
CA ALA A 485 -40.18 -27.38 -8.00
C ALA A 485 -40.02 -28.75 -8.67
N LYS A 486 -39.85 -28.75 -10.00
CA LYS A 486 -39.77 -29.95 -10.89
C LYS A 486 -38.43 -30.10 -11.53
N ALA A 487 -38.15 -31.29 -12.07
CA ALA A 487 -36.95 -31.58 -12.81
C ALA A 487 -36.67 -30.54 -13.90
N GLY A 488 -35.46 -29.94 -13.84
CA GLY A 488 -34.98 -28.84 -14.68
C GLY A 488 -35.03 -27.45 -14.00
N ASP A 489 -35.77 -27.30 -12.90
CA ASP A 489 -35.86 -26.02 -12.21
C ASP A 489 -34.59 -25.73 -11.38
N GLU A 490 -34.12 -24.47 -11.42
CA GLU A 490 -33.10 -23.92 -10.52
C GLU A 490 -33.78 -23.18 -9.37
N VAL A 491 -33.48 -23.60 -8.12
CA VAL A 491 -34.14 -23.07 -6.92
C VAL A 491 -33.15 -22.94 -5.77
N TYR A 492 -33.55 -22.18 -4.75
CA TYR A 492 -32.90 -22.17 -3.45
C TYR A 492 -33.76 -22.94 -2.43
N ILE A 493 -33.16 -23.87 -1.73
CA ILE A 493 -33.80 -24.69 -0.70
C ILE A 493 -33.29 -24.23 0.65
N VAL A 494 -34.19 -23.92 1.56
CA VAL A 494 -33.87 -23.54 2.96
C VAL A 494 -34.50 -24.59 3.91
N SER A 495 -33.72 -25.04 4.88
CA SER A 495 -34.11 -26.02 5.89
C SER A 495 -33.72 -25.57 7.30
N SER A 496 -34.39 -26.14 8.32
CA SER A 496 -34.11 -25.84 9.74
C SER A 496 -32.76 -26.39 10.21
N GLN A 497 -32.22 -27.41 9.56
CA GLN A 497 -30.92 -28.01 9.88
C GLN A 497 -30.22 -28.46 8.61
N THR A 498 -28.91 -28.28 8.52
CA THR A 498 -28.12 -28.68 7.35
C THR A 498 -26.68 -29.08 7.68
N PRO A 499 -26.10 -30.10 6.99
CA PRO A 499 -24.68 -30.39 7.02
C PRO A 499 -23.85 -29.53 6.05
N PHE A 500 -24.48 -28.72 5.19
CA PHE A 500 -23.80 -27.90 4.18
C PHE A 500 -23.26 -26.62 4.80
N TYR A 501 -21.97 -26.37 4.64
CA TYR A 501 -21.34 -25.09 5.00
C TYR A 501 -21.77 -23.99 4.01
N ALA A 502 -22.27 -22.90 4.51
CA ALA A 502 -22.58 -21.74 3.67
C ALA A 502 -21.34 -20.85 3.52
N GLU A 503 -21.14 -20.29 2.34
CA GLU A 503 -20.01 -19.40 2.03
C GLU A 503 -19.84 -18.32 3.11
N SER A 504 -18.68 -18.34 3.76
CA SER A 504 -18.33 -17.39 4.83
C SER A 504 -16.83 -17.40 5.09
N GLY A 505 -16.26 -16.26 5.55
CA GLY A 505 -14.85 -16.15 5.95
C GLY A 505 -13.87 -16.49 4.83
N GLY A 506 -14.28 -16.38 3.55
CA GLY A 506 -13.47 -16.73 2.37
C GLY A 506 -13.42 -18.22 2.05
N GLN A 507 -14.12 -19.08 2.78
CA GLN A 507 -14.35 -20.47 2.40
C GLN A 507 -15.61 -20.56 1.53
N VAL A 508 -15.52 -21.21 0.36
CA VAL A 508 -16.66 -21.44 -0.54
C VAL A 508 -17.73 -22.32 0.11
N GLY A 509 -19.00 -22.16 -0.34
CA GLY A 509 -20.12 -22.99 0.04
C GLY A 509 -19.95 -24.45 -0.41
N ASP A 510 -20.57 -25.36 0.33
CA ASP A 510 -20.57 -26.77 -0.04
C ASP A 510 -21.51 -27.08 -1.20
N ILE A 511 -21.15 -28.14 -1.89
CA ILE A 511 -21.94 -28.78 -2.93
C ILE A 511 -22.33 -30.22 -2.52
N GLY A 512 -23.37 -30.75 -3.15
CA GLY A 512 -23.79 -32.12 -2.85
C GLY A 512 -25.16 -32.45 -3.40
N THR A 513 -25.94 -33.24 -2.67
CA THR A 513 -27.28 -33.69 -3.07
C THR A 513 -28.29 -33.55 -1.95
N ILE A 514 -29.53 -33.25 -2.31
CA ILE A 514 -30.71 -33.31 -1.46
C ILE A 514 -31.69 -34.28 -2.14
N VAL A 515 -32.10 -35.30 -1.38
CA VAL A 515 -32.99 -36.39 -1.88
C VAL A 515 -34.23 -36.45 -1.02
N THR A 516 -35.40 -36.42 -1.67
CA THR A 516 -36.73 -36.64 -1.06
C THR A 516 -37.30 -37.95 -1.57
N GLU A 517 -38.49 -38.34 -1.10
CA GLU A 517 -39.19 -39.53 -1.63
C GLU A 517 -39.60 -39.36 -3.11
N SER A 518 -39.80 -38.11 -3.57
CA SER A 518 -40.37 -37.81 -4.93
C SER A 518 -39.36 -37.10 -5.86
N GLY A 519 -38.21 -36.66 -5.34
CA GLY A 519 -37.27 -35.92 -6.16
C GLY A 519 -35.86 -35.96 -5.65
N LYS A 520 -34.94 -35.55 -6.56
CA LYS A 520 -33.52 -35.41 -6.26
C LYS A 520 -32.98 -34.09 -6.80
N CYS A 521 -32.25 -33.38 -5.96
CA CYS A 521 -31.61 -32.13 -6.33
C CYS A 521 -30.08 -32.24 -6.21
N ARG A 522 -29.41 -31.59 -7.14
CA ARG A 522 -27.96 -31.36 -7.05
C ARG A 522 -27.70 -29.95 -6.55
N VAL A 523 -27.11 -29.81 -5.38
CA VAL A 523 -26.69 -28.54 -4.80
C VAL A 523 -25.38 -28.11 -5.47
N VAL A 524 -25.39 -26.91 -6.05
CA VAL A 524 -24.24 -26.34 -6.78
C VAL A 524 -23.51 -25.27 -5.95
N ASP A 525 -24.17 -24.71 -4.93
CA ASP A 525 -23.60 -23.75 -4.01
C ASP A 525 -24.47 -23.64 -2.73
N THR A 526 -23.88 -23.19 -1.64
CA THR A 526 -24.58 -22.93 -0.38
C THR A 526 -24.18 -21.56 0.16
N GLN A 527 -25.16 -20.68 0.35
CA GLN A 527 -24.97 -19.28 0.70
C GLN A 527 -25.61 -18.96 2.05
N LYS A 528 -24.94 -18.09 2.83
CA LYS A 528 -25.50 -17.50 4.04
C LYS A 528 -26.32 -16.28 3.65
N VAL A 529 -27.60 -16.33 3.89
CA VAL A 529 -28.54 -15.25 3.59
C VAL A 529 -29.03 -14.58 4.88
N VAL A 530 -30.00 -13.65 4.77
CA VAL A 530 -30.46 -12.81 5.87
C VAL A 530 -30.83 -13.59 7.14
N ALA A 531 -30.47 -13.06 8.30
CA ALA A 531 -30.84 -13.57 9.63
C ALA A 531 -30.38 -15.03 9.88
N GLY A 532 -29.20 -15.43 9.46
CA GLY A 532 -28.63 -16.73 9.79
C GLY A 532 -29.26 -17.92 9.07
N LYS A 533 -29.97 -17.69 7.96
CA LYS A 533 -30.52 -18.74 7.11
C LYS A 533 -29.50 -19.23 6.11
N PHE A 534 -29.49 -20.53 5.79
CA PHE A 534 -28.63 -21.13 4.77
C PHE A 534 -29.48 -21.51 3.56
N ALA A 535 -29.14 -20.95 2.40
CA ALA A 535 -29.82 -21.19 1.13
C ALA A 535 -28.96 -22.10 0.25
N HIS A 536 -29.49 -23.29 -0.07
CA HIS A 536 -28.86 -24.26 -0.96
C HIS A 536 -29.29 -23.99 -2.39
N LYS A 537 -28.43 -23.40 -3.22
CA LYS A 537 -28.68 -23.24 -4.65
C LYS A 537 -28.64 -24.62 -5.31
N ALA A 538 -29.75 -25.08 -5.84
CA ALA A 538 -29.91 -26.43 -6.32
C ALA A 538 -30.60 -26.48 -7.67
N VAL A 539 -30.25 -27.49 -8.46
CA VAL A 539 -30.95 -27.89 -9.67
C VAL A 539 -31.72 -29.17 -9.37
N VAL A 540 -33.03 -29.19 -9.62
CA VAL A 540 -33.82 -30.42 -9.51
C VAL A 540 -33.48 -31.34 -10.70
N GLU A 541 -32.82 -32.46 -10.42
CA GLU A 541 -32.38 -33.41 -11.46
C GLU A 541 -33.47 -34.43 -11.82
N GLU A 542 -34.24 -34.89 -10.83
CA GLU A 542 -35.24 -35.92 -10.98
C GLU A 542 -36.48 -35.62 -10.13
N GLY A 543 -37.65 -35.89 -10.70
CA GLY A 543 -38.94 -35.84 -9.98
C GLY A 543 -39.41 -34.42 -9.62
N GLU A 544 -40.01 -34.29 -8.42
CA GLU A 544 -40.54 -33.06 -7.89
C GLU A 544 -40.23 -32.97 -6.39
N ILE A 545 -39.91 -31.77 -5.91
CA ILE A 545 -39.72 -31.47 -4.50
C ILE A 545 -40.78 -30.45 -4.05
N ALA A 546 -41.20 -30.52 -2.79
CA ALA A 546 -42.16 -29.60 -2.20
C ALA A 546 -41.79 -29.19 -0.78
N VAL A 547 -42.30 -28.04 -0.34
CA VAL A 547 -42.21 -27.56 1.02
C VAL A 547 -42.87 -28.58 1.95
N GLY A 548 -42.30 -28.82 3.12
CA GLY A 548 -42.74 -29.78 4.12
C GLY A 548 -42.27 -31.24 3.88
N GLN A 549 -41.59 -31.51 2.79
CA GLN A 549 -41.03 -32.84 2.56
C GLN A 549 -39.80 -33.11 3.40
N LYS A 550 -39.68 -34.31 3.94
CA LYS A 550 -38.47 -34.84 4.52
C LYS A 550 -37.46 -35.09 3.43
N ALA A 551 -36.24 -34.60 3.64
CA ALA A 551 -35.14 -34.72 2.69
C ALA A 551 -33.86 -35.17 3.40
N HIS A 552 -33.09 -36.02 2.71
CA HIS A 552 -31.75 -36.42 3.10
C HIS A 552 -30.72 -35.53 2.41
N PHE A 553 -29.93 -34.81 3.18
CA PHE A 553 -28.90 -33.88 2.76
C PHE A 553 -27.54 -34.58 2.80
N THR A 554 -26.82 -34.60 1.70
CA THR A 554 -25.51 -35.22 1.60
C THR A 554 -24.49 -34.28 0.97
N VAL A 555 -23.48 -33.89 1.70
CA VAL A 555 -22.37 -33.05 1.22
C VAL A 555 -21.41 -33.87 0.37
N ASP A 556 -20.91 -33.33 -0.75
CA ASP A 556 -19.86 -33.97 -1.51
C ASP A 556 -18.56 -34.08 -0.67
N ARG A 557 -18.32 -35.29 -0.20
CA ARG A 557 -17.21 -35.59 0.71
C ARG A 557 -15.85 -35.24 0.10
N LYS A 558 -15.66 -35.46 -1.18
CA LYS A 558 -14.38 -35.24 -1.84
C LYS A 558 -14.04 -33.74 -1.90
N THR A 559 -15.01 -32.92 -2.29
CA THR A 559 -14.91 -31.47 -2.35
C THR A 559 -14.71 -30.88 -0.95
N ARG A 560 -15.54 -31.26 0.05
CA ARG A 560 -15.44 -30.78 1.43
C ARG A 560 -14.04 -31.04 2.01
N TYR A 561 -13.51 -32.26 1.90
CA TYR A 561 -12.17 -32.55 2.42
C TYR A 561 -11.07 -31.82 1.65
N ALA A 562 -11.24 -31.51 0.37
CA ALA A 562 -10.29 -30.69 -0.38
C ALA A 562 -10.29 -29.24 0.15
N VAL A 563 -11.47 -28.66 0.39
CA VAL A 563 -11.63 -27.34 1.00
C VAL A 563 -11.03 -27.33 2.42
N MET A 564 -11.33 -28.33 3.27
CA MET A 564 -10.80 -28.44 4.63
C MET A 564 -9.27 -28.50 4.64
N ARG A 565 -8.63 -29.20 3.67
CA ARG A 565 -7.16 -29.21 3.54
C ARG A 565 -6.61 -27.82 3.26
N ASN A 566 -7.20 -27.13 2.30
CA ASN A 566 -6.77 -25.78 1.93
C ASN A 566 -7.01 -24.78 3.06
N HIS A 567 -8.15 -24.89 3.78
CA HIS A 567 -8.46 -23.99 4.87
C HIS A 567 -7.56 -24.22 6.11
N SER A 568 -7.35 -25.48 6.50
CA SER A 568 -6.41 -25.78 7.60
C SER A 568 -4.98 -25.34 7.23
N CYS A 569 -4.60 -25.46 5.96
CA CYS A 569 -3.30 -24.97 5.49
C CYS A 569 -3.18 -23.44 5.53
N ALA A 570 -4.29 -22.68 5.37
CA ALA A 570 -4.27 -21.22 5.46
C ALA A 570 -3.73 -20.73 6.81
N HIS A 571 -4.11 -21.36 7.91
CA HIS A 571 -3.62 -21.07 9.26
C HIS A 571 -2.13 -21.36 9.41
N LEU A 572 -1.66 -22.50 8.90
CA LEU A 572 -0.23 -22.82 8.90
C LEU A 572 0.57 -21.85 8.03
N LEU A 573 0.00 -21.41 6.91
CA LEU A 573 0.62 -20.41 6.03
C LEU A 573 0.72 -19.06 6.75
N GLN A 574 -0.33 -18.60 7.42
CA GLN A 574 -0.32 -17.37 8.22
C GLN A 574 0.79 -17.43 9.28
N ALA A 575 0.86 -18.52 10.04
CA ALA A 575 1.88 -18.74 11.07
C ALA A 575 3.30 -18.75 10.49
N ALA A 576 3.50 -19.42 9.35
CA ALA A 576 4.79 -19.49 8.68
C ALA A 576 5.22 -18.13 8.11
N LEU A 577 4.30 -17.38 7.51
CA LEU A 577 4.55 -16.04 7.00
C LEU A 577 4.98 -15.09 8.13
N ARG A 578 4.27 -15.09 9.25
CA ARG A 578 4.63 -14.30 10.43
C ARG A 578 6.02 -14.67 10.98
N LYS A 579 6.33 -15.95 11.05
CA LYS A 579 7.62 -16.42 11.56
C LYS A 579 8.80 -16.09 10.64
N VAL A 580 8.59 -16.06 9.32
CA VAL A 580 9.65 -15.81 8.32
C VAL A 580 9.79 -14.32 8.00
N LEU A 581 8.66 -13.61 7.86
CA LEU A 581 8.64 -12.20 7.40
C LEU A 581 8.50 -11.20 8.55
N GLY A 582 7.93 -11.64 9.69
CA GLY A 582 7.73 -10.82 10.89
C GLY A 582 6.27 -10.69 11.30
N GLU A 583 6.05 -10.23 12.54
CA GLU A 583 4.72 -10.14 13.17
C GLU A 583 3.74 -9.17 12.52
N HIS A 584 4.22 -8.26 11.66
CA HIS A 584 3.41 -7.32 10.88
C HIS A 584 2.54 -8.00 9.82
N VAL A 585 2.78 -9.28 9.53
CA VAL A 585 1.98 -10.03 8.57
C VAL A 585 0.64 -10.37 9.19
N HIS A 586 -0.42 -9.82 8.59
CA HIS A 586 -1.81 -10.10 8.93
C HIS A 586 -2.58 -10.48 7.67
N GLN A 587 -3.55 -11.36 7.82
CA GLN A 587 -4.47 -11.70 6.74
C GLN A 587 -5.26 -10.45 6.33
N ALA A 588 -5.23 -10.12 5.02
CA ALA A 588 -6.01 -9.05 4.41
C ALA A 588 -7.24 -9.59 3.64
N GLY A 589 -7.23 -10.88 3.32
CA GLY A 589 -8.30 -11.59 2.66
C GLY A 589 -7.90 -13.03 2.33
N GLN A 590 -8.89 -13.87 2.02
CA GLN A 590 -8.64 -15.23 1.55
C GLN A 590 -9.75 -15.70 0.63
N LEU A 591 -9.44 -16.70 -0.18
CA LEU A 591 -10.40 -17.52 -0.91
C LEU A 591 -9.91 -18.96 -0.86
N VAL A 592 -10.74 -19.84 -0.30
CA VAL A 592 -10.43 -21.25 -0.11
C VAL A 592 -11.48 -22.08 -0.86
N ASP A 593 -11.05 -22.73 -1.93
CA ASP A 593 -11.86 -23.66 -2.71
C ASP A 593 -11.23 -25.07 -2.74
N ALA A 594 -11.83 -26.00 -3.48
CA ALA A 594 -11.36 -27.37 -3.54
C ALA A 594 -10.03 -27.53 -4.33
N HIS A 595 -9.68 -26.55 -5.15
CA HIS A 595 -8.54 -26.62 -6.07
C HIS A 595 -7.34 -25.85 -5.55
N ARG A 596 -7.58 -24.72 -4.85
CA ARG A 596 -6.52 -23.82 -4.42
C ARG A 596 -6.86 -23.06 -3.13
N LEU A 597 -5.80 -22.56 -2.52
CA LEU A 597 -5.81 -21.59 -1.46
C LEU A 597 -5.27 -20.27 -2.02
N ARG A 598 -6.05 -19.19 -1.94
CA ARG A 598 -5.60 -17.82 -2.16
C ARG A 598 -5.55 -17.11 -0.82
N PHE A 599 -4.41 -16.54 -0.51
CA PHE A 599 -4.16 -15.86 0.76
C PHE A 599 -3.55 -14.47 0.52
N ASP A 600 -4.29 -13.43 0.87
CA ASP A 600 -3.87 -12.05 0.77
C ASP A 600 -3.37 -11.58 2.15
N PHE A 601 -2.19 -10.99 2.21
CA PHE A 601 -1.55 -10.63 3.48
C PHE A 601 -0.82 -9.28 3.39
N SER A 602 -0.71 -8.59 4.53
CA SER A 602 0.02 -7.34 4.64
C SER A 602 1.53 -7.58 4.56
N HIS A 603 2.18 -7.05 3.51
CA HIS A 603 3.63 -7.01 3.39
C HIS A 603 4.05 -5.99 2.35
N PHE A 604 5.17 -5.30 2.61
CA PHE A 604 5.60 -4.12 1.85
C PHE A 604 6.40 -4.43 0.57
N ASN A 605 7.01 -5.62 0.45
CA ASN A 605 7.83 -6.02 -0.69
C ASN A 605 7.38 -7.37 -1.30
N ALA A 606 7.80 -7.64 -2.54
CA ALA A 606 7.74 -8.99 -3.08
C ALA A 606 8.62 -9.93 -2.26
N MET A 607 8.12 -11.13 -1.98
CA MET A 607 8.90 -12.15 -1.31
C MET A 607 10.05 -12.62 -2.20
N THR A 608 11.24 -12.73 -1.62
CA THR A 608 12.38 -13.34 -2.28
C THR A 608 12.16 -14.84 -2.51
N ALA A 609 12.93 -15.41 -3.44
CA ALA A 609 12.87 -16.86 -3.67
C ALA A 609 13.23 -17.66 -2.39
N GLU A 610 14.17 -17.14 -1.59
CA GLU A 610 14.59 -17.77 -0.33
C GLU A 610 13.48 -17.70 0.73
N GLU A 611 12.80 -16.56 0.89
CA GLU A 611 11.68 -16.42 1.82
C GLU A 611 10.53 -17.35 1.45
N LYS A 612 10.18 -17.44 0.16
CA LYS A 612 9.16 -18.39 -0.33
C LYS A 612 9.52 -19.84 0.01
N LEU A 613 10.76 -20.24 -0.19
CA LEU A 613 11.22 -21.58 0.15
C LEU A 613 11.19 -21.83 1.67
N LYS A 614 11.55 -20.83 2.49
CA LYS A 614 11.48 -20.96 3.97
C LYS A 614 10.05 -21.12 4.46
N VAL A 615 9.11 -20.31 3.93
CA VAL A 615 7.68 -20.41 4.26
C VAL A 615 7.14 -21.77 3.87
N GLU A 616 7.41 -22.22 2.64
CA GLU A 616 6.96 -23.52 2.13
C GLU A 616 7.53 -24.68 2.96
N ALA A 617 8.82 -24.64 3.28
CA ALA A 617 9.47 -25.63 4.13
C ALA A 617 8.86 -25.68 5.54
N LEU A 618 8.53 -24.51 6.11
CA LEU A 618 7.95 -24.42 7.45
C LEU A 618 6.51 -24.94 7.50
N VAL A 619 5.69 -24.60 6.50
CA VAL A 619 4.32 -25.17 6.40
C VAL A 619 4.38 -26.68 6.26
N ASN A 620 5.23 -27.21 5.38
CA ASN A 620 5.38 -28.65 5.21
C ASN A 620 5.95 -29.34 6.47
N LYS A 621 6.81 -28.65 7.25
CA LYS A 621 7.27 -29.13 8.55
C LYS A 621 6.10 -29.33 9.50
N TYR A 622 5.23 -28.34 9.69
CA TYR A 622 4.03 -28.46 10.53
C TYR A 622 3.06 -29.55 10.07
N ILE A 623 2.95 -29.77 8.75
CA ILE A 623 2.16 -30.87 8.18
C ILE A 623 2.76 -32.22 8.58
N LEU A 624 4.08 -32.40 8.45
CA LEU A 624 4.79 -33.64 8.74
C LEU A 624 4.90 -33.96 10.24
N GLU A 625 4.84 -32.92 11.09
CA GLU A 625 4.78 -33.07 12.55
C GLU A 625 3.44 -33.63 13.04
N ALA A 626 2.44 -33.70 12.15
CA ALA A 626 1.13 -34.29 12.43
C ALA A 626 0.45 -33.69 13.69
N LEU A 627 0.44 -32.36 13.76
CA LEU A 627 -0.14 -31.61 14.88
C LEU A 627 -1.66 -31.81 14.94
N ASP A 628 -2.19 -32.02 16.14
CA ASP A 628 -3.63 -32.07 16.34
C ASP A 628 -4.28 -30.71 16.14
N ILE A 629 -5.47 -30.72 15.55
CA ILE A 629 -6.28 -29.51 15.31
C ILE A 629 -7.50 -29.58 16.23
N LYS A 630 -7.50 -28.72 17.25
CA LYS A 630 -8.60 -28.60 18.22
C LYS A 630 -9.49 -27.41 17.82
N MET A 631 -10.79 -27.60 17.92
CA MET A 631 -11.81 -26.60 17.58
C MET A 631 -12.74 -26.46 18.77
N GLU A 632 -12.69 -25.34 19.46
CA GLU A 632 -13.40 -25.12 20.72
C GLU A 632 -14.18 -23.80 20.67
N GLU A 633 -15.42 -23.83 21.20
CA GLU A 633 -16.20 -22.61 21.40
C GLU A 633 -15.99 -22.10 22.82
N MET A 634 -15.64 -20.82 22.94
CA MET A 634 -15.38 -20.19 24.23
C MET A 634 -15.72 -18.70 24.23
N PRO A 635 -15.91 -18.08 25.42
CA PRO A 635 -16.04 -16.64 25.52
C PRO A 635 -14.84 -15.91 24.93
N ILE A 636 -15.08 -14.79 24.22
CA ILE A 636 -14.03 -14.00 23.55
C ILE A 636 -12.90 -13.59 24.52
N ALA A 637 -13.24 -13.28 25.78
CA ALA A 637 -12.28 -12.90 26.81
C ALA A 637 -11.32 -14.04 27.19
N GLU A 638 -11.74 -15.29 27.08
CA GLU A 638 -10.90 -16.47 27.33
C GLU A 638 -10.00 -16.73 26.12
N ALA A 639 -10.55 -16.64 24.92
CA ALA A 639 -9.81 -16.79 23.68
C ALA A 639 -8.67 -15.76 23.53
N GLN A 640 -8.92 -14.51 23.94
CA GLN A 640 -7.88 -13.46 23.98
C GLN A 640 -6.75 -13.76 24.97
N LYS A 641 -7.05 -14.37 26.12
CA LYS A 641 -6.01 -14.79 27.10
C LYS A 641 -5.11 -15.90 26.56
N LEU A 642 -5.62 -16.74 25.65
CA LEU A 642 -4.83 -17.76 24.96
C LEU A 642 -3.95 -17.16 23.86
N GLY A 643 -4.02 -15.86 23.60
CA GLY A 643 -3.29 -15.21 22.51
C GLY A 643 -3.87 -15.51 21.12
N ALA A 644 -5.13 -15.93 21.04
CA ALA A 644 -5.77 -16.23 19.76
C ALA A 644 -5.89 -14.98 18.87
N MET A 645 -5.48 -15.12 17.61
CA MET A 645 -5.56 -14.03 16.65
C MET A 645 -6.97 -13.87 16.08
N ALA A 646 -7.48 -12.63 16.13
CA ALA A 646 -8.72 -12.24 15.48
C ALA A 646 -8.43 -11.55 14.15
N LEU A 647 -9.29 -11.72 13.15
CA LEU A 647 -9.21 -10.96 11.89
C LEU A 647 -9.59 -9.51 12.13
N PHE A 648 -8.83 -8.58 11.59
CA PHE A 648 -9.10 -7.15 11.68
C PHE A 648 -10.41 -6.80 10.94
N GLY A 649 -11.33 -6.13 11.65
CA GLY A 649 -12.56 -5.57 11.06
C GLY A 649 -13.80 -6.48 11.12
N GLU A 650 -13.71 -7.69 11.65
CA GLU A 650 -14.88 -8.54 11.88
C GLU A 650 -15.51 -8.27 13.26
N LYS A 651 -16.84 -8.24 13.30
CA LYS A 651 -17.60 -8.17 14.56
C LYS A 651 -17.82 -9.59 15.06
N TYR A 652 -17.23 -9.91 16.19
CA TYR A 652 -17.39 -11.20 16.85
C TYR A 652 -18.51 -11.10 17.90
N GLY A 653 -19.24 -12.22 18.11
CA GLY A 653 -20.21 -12.34 19.20
C GLY A 653 -19.52 -12.53 20.57
N GLU A 654 -20.31 -12.70 21.62
CA GLU A 654 -19.79 -13.00 22.98
C GLU A 654 -19.04 -14.33 23.03
N THR A 655 -19.44 -15.29 22.19
CA THR A 655 -18.79 -16.61 22.04
C THR A 655 -18.15 -16.70 20.67
N VAL A 656 -16.91 -17.17 20.63
CA VAL A 656 -16.09 -17.35 19.42
C VAL A 656 -15.60 -18.79 19.31
N ARG A 657 -15.46 -19.27 18.07
CA ARG A 657 -14.83 -20.55 17.78
C ARG A 657 -13.33 -20.35 17.54
N VAL A 658 -12.51 -21.04 18.33
CA VAL A 658 -11.04 -20.98 18.28
C VAL A 658 -10.53 -22.28 17.66
N VAL A 659 -9.64 -22.12 16.68
CA VAL A 659 -8.91 -23.23 16.04
C VAL A 659 -7.47 -23.20 16.52
N THR A 660 -7.05 -24.25 17.24
CA THR A 660 -5.68 -24.43 17.74
C THR A 660 -5.01 -25.57 17.01
N MET A 661 -3.81 -25.33 16.46
CA MET A 661 -3.01 -26.33 15.77
C MET A 661 -1.73 -26.60 16.55
N GLY A 662 -1.65 -27.75 17.21
CA GLY A 662 -0.57 -28.14 18.11
C GLY A 662 -0.95 -28.10 19.58
N ASP A 663 0.01 -28.35 20.48
CA ASP A 663 -0.19 -28.35 21.91
C ASP A 663 1.03 -27.77 22.65
N GLY A 664 0.77 -26.91 23.64
CA GLY A 664 1.82 -26.30 24.48
C GLY A 664 2.84 -25.51 23.63
N ASP A 665 4.12 -25.78 23.86
CA ASP A 665 5.25 -25.11 23.19
C ASP A 665 5.36 -25.43 21.69
N GLU A 666 4.67 -26.46 21.20
CA GLU A 666 4.65 -26.90 19.79
C GLU A 666 3.44 -26.33 19.03
N THR A 667 2.72 -25.37 19.61
CA THR A 667 1.57 -24.72 18.96
C THR A 667 2.01 -23.89 17.77
N ALA A 668 1.51 -24.25 16.57
CA ALA A 668 1.80 -23.56 15.33
C ALA A 668 0.88 -22.35 15.12
N SER A 669 -0.43 -22.47 15.42
CA SER A 669 -1.44 -21.42 15.23
C SER A 669 -2.55 -21.50 16.27
N ILE A 670 -3.08 -20.34 16.71
CA ILE A 670 -4.31 -20.18 17.48
C ILE A 670 -5.07 -19.00 16.86
N GLU A 671 -6.23 -19.27 16.26
CA GLU A 671 -6.96 -18.24 15.50
C GLU A 671 -8.49 -18.38 15.66
N PHE A 672 -9.22 -17.27 15.56
CA PHE A 672 -10.68 -17.28 15.47
C PHE A 672 -11.08 -17.72 14.07
N CYS A 673 -11.80 -18.82 13.96
CA CYS A 673 -12.25 -19.33 12.68
C CYS A 673 -13.55 -20.15 12.75
N GLY A 674 -14.57 -19.71 11.99
CA GLY A 674 -15.83 -20.41 11.81
C GLY A 674 -15.87 -21.44 10.66
N GLY A 675 -14.77 -21.63 9.96
CA GLY A 675 -14.68 -22.54 8.81
C GLY A 675 -14.57 -24.02 9.18
N THR A 676 -14.59 -24.88 8.17
CA THR A 676 -14.43 -26.34 8.37
C THR A 676 -12.96 -26.73 8.25
N HIS A 677 -12.48 -27.52 9.22
CA HIS A 677 -11.06 -27.91 9.34
C HIS A 677 -10.90 -29.42 9.47
N LEU A 678 -9.69 -29.89 9.19
CA LEU A 678 -9.23 -31.23 9.50
C LEU A 678 -9.01 -31.38 11.01
N ASP A 679 -8.92 -32.59 11.48
CA ASP A 679 -8.58 -32.97 12.87
C ASP A 679 -7.09 -33.07 13.16
N ASN A 680 -6.25 -33.19 12.10
CA ASN A 680 -4.80 -33.30 12.20
C ASN A 680 -4.13 -32.72 10.95
N THR A 681 -3.00 -32.03 11.13
CA THR A 681 -2.28 -31.34 10.03
C THR A 681 -1.72 -32.31 8.99
N SER A 682 -1.38 -33.55 9.35
CA SER A 682 -0.89 -34.57 8.41
C SER A 682 -1.87 -34.86 7.28
N ARG A 683 -3.18 -34.70 7.52
CA ARG A 683 -4.24 -34.92 6.51
C ARG A 683 -4.31 -33.84 5.44
N ILE A 684 -3.56 -32.72 5.58
CA ILE A 684 -3.35 -31.72 4.53
C ILE A 684 -2.57 -32.35 3.37
N GLY A 685 -1.62 -33.24 3.68
CA GLY A 685 -0.73 -33.90 2.72
C GLY A 685 0.51 -33.04 2.47
N LEU A 686 0.66 -32.51 1.27
CA LEU A 686 1.76 -31.59 0.94
C LEU A 686 1.23 -30.20 0.63
N PHE A 687 2.09 -29.19 0.78
CA PHE A 687 1.82 -27.80 0.44
C PHE A 687 2.82 -27.27 -0.59
N LYS A 688 2.35 -26.54 -1.59
CA LYS A 688 3.19 -25.87 -2.59
C LYS A 688 2.66 -24.50 -2.95
N ILE A 689 3.53 -23.49 -2.92
CA ILE A 689 3.25 -22.14 -3.43
C ILE A 689 3.34 -22.18 -4.95
N ILE A 690 2.28 -21.73 -5.64
CA ILE A 690 2.22 -21.60 -7.10
C ILE A 690 2.72 -20.23 -7.54
N SER A 691 2.15 -19.17 -6.95
CA SER A 691 2.47 -17.79 -7.30
C SER A 691 2.49 -16.88 -6.09
N GLU A 692 3.20 -15.76 -6.21
CA GLU A 692 3.18 -14.67 -5.28
C GLU A 692 3.17 -13.36 -6.08
N SER A 693 2.20 -12.48 -5.81
CA SER A 693 1.98 -11.24 -6.57
C SER A 693 1.50 -10.09 -5.68
N SER A 694 1.49 -8.88 -6.22
CA SER A 694 0.89 -7.71 -5.56
C SER A 694 -0.59 -7.60 -5.91
N VAL A 695 -1.41 -7.31 -4.91
CA VAL A 695 -2.85 -7.01 -5.09
C VAL A 695 -3.10 -5.52 -4.98
N ALA A 696 -2.51 -4.93 -3.94
CA ALA A 696 -2.57 -3.51 -3.68
C ALA A 696 -1.26 -3.07 -3.02
N SER A 697 -1.09 -1.78 -2.82
CA SER A 697 0.05 -1.28 -2.07
C SER A 697 0.03 -1.81 -0.64
N GLY A 698 1.11 -2.46 -0.22
CA GLY A 698 1.22 -3.07 1.11
C GLY A 698 0.45 -4.40 1.26
N VAL A 699 -0.16 -4.95 0.19
CA VAL A 699 -0.86 -6.23 0.22
C VAL A 699 -0.30 -7.17 -0.84
N ARG A 700 0.14 -8.33 -0.40
CA ARG A 700 0.66 -9.41 -1.24
C ARG A 700 -0.32 -10.56 -1.26
N ARG A 701 -0.34 -11.31 -2.36
CA ARG A 701 -1.17 -12.49 -2.58
C ARG A 701 -0.30 -13.70 -2.81
N ILE A 702 -0.56 -14.77 -2.06
CA ILE A 702 -0.06 -16.12 -2.34
C ILE A 702 -1.20 -16.97 -2.90
N GLU A 703 -0.94 -17.68 -3.99
CA GLU A 703 -1.75 -18.78 -4.44
C GLU A 703 -0.98 -20.09 -4.22
N ALA A 704 -1.65 -21.07 -3.65
CA ALA A 704 -1.03 -22.32 -3.25
C ALA A 704 -2.01 -23.49 -3.40
N VAL A 705 -1.46 -24.70 -3.42
CA VAL A 705 -2.21 -25.96 -3.48
C VAL A 705 -1.78 -26.91 -2.40
N THR A 706 -2.69 -27.82 -2.02
CA THR A 706 -2.43 -28.85 -1.01
C THR A 706 -2.74 -30.24 -1.54
N GLY A 707 -2.22 -31.26 -0.85
CA GLY A 707 -2.54 -32.67 -1.06
C GLY A 707 -2.47 -33.10 -2.53
N ARG A 708 -3.62 -33.49 -3.10
CA ARG A 708 -3.70 -33.97 -4.49
C ARG A 708 -3.28 -32.89 -5.52
N GLY A 709 -3.59 -31.63 -5.29
CA GLY A 709 -3.18 -30.54 -6.18
C GLY A 709 -1.65 -30.42 -6.29
N VAL A 710 -0.90 -30.76 -5.25
CA VAL A 710 0.57 -30.80 -5.31
C VAL A 710 1.04 -31.96 -6.19
N LEU A 711 0.40 -33.13 -6.09
CA LEU A 711 0.74 -34.29 -6.94
C LEU A 711 0.47 -34.00 -8.42
N GLU A 712 -0.69 -33.42 -8.73
CA GLU A 712 -1.05 -32.99 -10.08
C GLU A 712 -0.03 -31.96 -10.64
N LEU A 713 0.39 -31.01 -9.84
CA LEU A 713 1.44 -30.04 -10.21
C LEU A 713 2.79 -30.73 -10.50
N VAL A 714 3.17 -31.71 -9.69
CA VAL A 714 4.42 -32.47 -9.90
C VAL A 714 4.33 -33.30 -11.19
N GLU A 715 3.21 -33.97 -11.43
CA GLU A 715 2.96 -34.76 -12.66
C GLU A 715 3.01 -33.86 -13.92
N GLU A 716 2.36 -32.69 -13.88
CA GLU A 716 2.39 -31.72 -14.98
C GLU A 716 3.81 -31.24 -15.29
N ARG A 717 4.58 -30.89 -14.24
CA ARG A 717 5.98 -30.48 -14.40
C ARG A 717 6.85 -31.63 -14.94
N ALA A 718 6.64 -32.85 -14.45
CA ALA A 718 7.35 -34.03 -14.96
C ALA A 718 7.04 -34.28 -16.43
N ALA A 719 5.76 -34.20 -16.83
CA ALA A 719 5.35 -34.32 -18.23
C ALA A 719 5.96 -33.22 -19.12
N THR A 720 6.00 -31.98 -18.64
CA THR A 720 6.64 -30.86 -19.37
C THR A 720 8.14 -31.10 -19.58
N ILE A 721 8.84 -31.56 -18.53
CA ILE A 721 10.26 -31.92 -18.61
C ILE A 721 10.46 -33.07 -19.61
N GLN A 722 9.61 -34.07 -19.57
CA GLN A 722 9.66 -35.20 -20.50
C GLN A 722 9.46 -34.77 -21.97
N GLN A 723 8.46 -33.91 -22.24
CA GLN A 723 8.23 -33.37 -23.59
C GLN A 723 9.42 -32.54 -24.08
N ALA A 724 10.04 -31.73 -23.17
CA ALA A 724 11.24 -30.99 -23.51
C ALA A 724 12.41 -31.91 -23.85
N ALA A 725 12.59 -33.02 -23.10
CA ALA A 725 13.61 -34.03 -23.39
C ALA A 725 13.39 -34.70 -24.77
N GLU A 726 12.15 -35.06 -25.06
CA GLU A 726 11.79 -35.65 -26.34
C GLU A 726 12.04 -34.66 -27.48
N SER A 727 11.67 -33.41 -27.36
CA SER A 727 11.94 -32.36 -28.34
C SER A 727 13.43 -32.18 -28.62
N LEU A 728 14.25 -32.36 -27.60
CA LEU A 728 15.72 -32.32 -27.67
C LEU A 728 16.35 -33.68 -28.04
N LYS A 729 15.53 -34.70 -28.30
CA LYS A 729 15.92 -36.10 -28.61
C LYS A 729 16.83 -36.71 -27.54
N LEU A 730 16.53 -36.48 -26.27
CA LEU A 730 17.26 -37.01 -25.14
C LEU A 730 16.60 -38.29 -24.61
N ALA A 731 17.38 -39.31 -24.33
CA ALA A 731 16.92 -40.53 -23.68
C ALA A 731 16.70 -40.33 -22.15
N ASN A 732 17.47 -39.40 -21.52
CA ASN A 732 17.36 -39.09 -20.12
C ASN A 732 16.97 -37.61 -19.94
N PRO A 733 15.81 -37.27 -19.32
CA PRO A 733 15.37 -35.91 -19.07
C PRO A 733 16.34 -35.08 -18.21
N LEU A 734 17.14 -35.72 -17.38
CA LEU A 734 18.14 -35.03 -16.53
C LEU A 734 19.28 -34.39 -17.33
N ASP A 735 19.46 -34.75 -18.62
CA ASP A 735 20.49 -34.16 -19.48
C ASP A 735 20.02 -32.89 -20.20
N ILE A 736 18.77 -32.41 -20.00
CA ILE A 736 18.22 -31.22 -20.66
C ILE A 736 19.15 -30.01 -20.52
N VAL A 737 19.60 -29.70 -19.30
CA VAL A 737 20.46 -28.52 -19.05
C VAL A 737 21.76 -28.63 -19.84
N LYS A 738 22.38 -29.80 -19.83
CA LYS A 738 23.61 -30.07 -20.59
C LYS A 738 23.39 -29.91 -22.09
N ARG A 739 22.27 -30.47 -22.62
CA ARG A 739 21.93 -30.36 -24.06
C ARG A 739 21.64 -28.91 -24.45
N CYS A 740 20.91 -28.14 -23.62
CA CYS A 740 20.70 -26.71 -23.86
C CYS A 740 22.02 -25.94 -23.98
N HIS A 741 22.96 -26.17 -23.08
CA HIS A 741 24.29 -25.56 -23.17
C HIS A 741 25.02 -25.95 -24.47
N THR A 742 24.94 -27.23 -24.85
CA THR A 742 25.55 -27.70 -26.10
C THR A 742 24.91 -27.03 -27.31
N ILE A 743 23.57 -26.93 -27.38
CA ILE A 743 22.86 -26.27 -28.48
C ILE A 743 23.23 -24.79 -28.55
N MET A 744 23.28 -24.08 -27.42
CA MET A 744 23.70 -22.68 -27.41
C MET A 744 25.12 -22.49 -27.94
N GLN A 745 26.03 -23.44 -27.66
CA GLN A 745 27.37 -23.41 -28.21
C GLN A 745 27.38 -23.76 -29.73
N GLU A 746 26.62 -24.78 -30.14
CA GLU A 746 26.46 -25.16 -31.56
C GLU A 746 25.92 -23.97 -32.40
N VAL A 747 24.90 -23.26 -31.89
CA VAL A 747 24.35 -22.06 -32.55
C VAL A 747 25.40 -20.98 -32.70
N LYS A 748 26.18 -20.69 -31.62
CA LYS A 748 27.24 -19.69 -31.65
C LYS A 748 28.37 -20.05 -32.64
N ASP A 749 28.69 -21.32 -32.75
CA ASP A 749 29.73 -21.79 -33.70
C ASP A 749 29.20 -21.75 -35.13
N LEU A 750 27.94 -22.13 -35.38
CA LEU A 750 27.28 -21.98 -36.69
C LEU A 750 27.17 -20.50 -37.12
N GLU A 751 26.90 -19.59 -36.19
CA GLU A 751 26.88 -18.15 -36.51
C GLU A 751 28.27 -17.65 -36.94
N LYS A 752 29.33 -18.09 -36.27
CA LYS A 752 30.69 -17.75 -36.67
C LYS A 752 31.05 -18.34 -38.05
N GLU A 753 30.68 -19.62 -38.30
CA GLU A 753 30.91 -20.26 -39.57
C GLU A 753 30.17 -19.56 -40.70
N ARG A 754 28.89 -19.21 -40.47
CA ARG A 754 28.10 -18.43 -41.44
C ARG A 754 28.78 -17.11 -41.76
N ASP A 755 29.22 -16.37 -40.72
CA ASP A 755 29.88 -15.07 -40.91
C ASP A 755 31.23 -15.21 -41.64
N ALA A 756 31.97 -16.29 -41.37
CA ALA A 756 33.22 -16.60 -42.07
C ALA A 756 32.96 -16.94 -43.57
N LEU A 757 32.03 -17.80 -43.84
CA LEU A 757 31.62 -18.15 -45.21
C LEU A 757 31.08 -16.93 -45.99
N GLN A 758 30.31 -16.05 -45.28
CA GLN A 758 29.81 -14.83 -45.89
C GLN A 758 30.96 -13.87 -46.27
N ALA A 759 31.99 -13.78 -45.39
CA ALA A 759 33.19 -13.01 -45.67
C ALA A 759 33.99 -13.59 -46.86
N GLU A 760 34.10 -14.92 -46.93
CA GLU A 760 34.76 -15.62 -48.04
C GLU A 760 34.06 -15.39 -49.39
N ILE A 761 32.72 -15.51 -49.38
CA ILE A 761 31.87 -15.23 -50.60
C ILE A 761 32.08 -13.76 -51.02
N THR A 762 32.11 -12.83 -50.07
CA THR A 762 32.33 -11.41 -50.35
C THR A 762 33.72 -11.20 -50.98
N ASN A 763 34.77 -11.82 -50.42
CA ASN A 763 36.13 -11.73 -50.90
C ASN A 763 36.28 -12.31 -52.34
N LEU A 764 35.65 -13.47 -52.62
CA LEU A 764 35.61 -14.07 -53.99
C LEU A 764 34.93 -13.15 -54.99
N LYS A 765 33.76 -12.58 -54.63
CA LYS A 765 33.06 -11.58 -55.45
C LYS A 765 33.89 -10.34 -55.70
N THR A 766 34.59 -9.84 -54.68
CA THR A 766 35.50 -8.68 -54.82
C THR A 766 36.64 -8.94 -55.78
N LYS A 767 37.17 -10.17 -55.74
CA LYS A 767 38.29 -10.54 -56.67
C LYS A 767 37.84 -10.57 -58.13
N SER A 768 36.65 -11.05 -58.45
CA SER A 768 36.15 -11.16 -59.81
C SER A 768 35.70 -9.82 -60.43
N LEU A 769 35.49 -8.79 -59.62
CA LEU A 769 35.02 -7.48 -60.10
C LEU A 769 35.99 -6.80 -61.07
N PHE A 770 37.27 -7.06 -60.98
CA PHE A 770 38.30 -6.45 -61.86
C PHE A 770 38.69 -7.33 -63.04
N ASP A 771 38.01 -8.44 -63.30
CA ASP A 771 38.35 -9.33 -64.42
C ASP A 771 37.97 -8.71 -65.77
N ASN A 772 36.99 -7.78 -65.82
CA ASN A 772 36.57 -7.06 -67.02
C ASN A 772 36.22 -5.56 -66.67
N PRO A 773 37.22 -4.70 -66.41
CA PRO A 773 36.92 -3.30 -66.13
C PRO A 773 36.63 -2.53 -67.40
N TYR A 774 35.74 -1.55 -67.36
CA TYR A 774 35.66 -0.54 -68.43
C TYR A 774 36.80 0.48 -68.27
N GLU A 775 37.22 1.02 -69.36
CA GLU A 775 38.29 2.08 -69.35
C GLU A 775 37.65 3.42 -69.80
N VAL A 776 37.76 4.40 -68.90
CA VAL A 776 37.29 5.77 -69.20
C VAL A 776 38.45 6.78 -68.96
N ASN A 777 38.96 7.41 -70.06
CA ASN A 777 40.07 8.38 -70.01
C ASN A 777 41.27 7.92 -69.21
N GLY A 778 41.66 6.63 -69.32
CA GLY A 778 42.78 6.04 -68.60
C GLY A 778 42.50 5.58 -67.19
N VAL A 779 41.25 5.64 -66.72
CA VAL A 779 40.81 5.12 -65.40
C VAL A 779 39.97 3.85 -65.62
N LYS A 780 40.29 2.80 -64.87
CA LYS A 780 39.48 1.56 -64.86
C LYS A 780 38.19 1.77 -64.05
N VAL A 781 37.07 1.53 -64.65
CA VAL A 781 35.74 1.66 -63.97
C VAL A 781 35.16 0.28 -63.82
N VAL A 782 34.74 -0.04 -62.60
CA VAL A 782 34.07 -1.29 -62.20
C VAL A 782 32.73 -1.01 -61.58
N THR A 783 31.72 -1.65 -62.08
CA THR A 783 30.35 -1.57 -61.51
C THR A 783 29.86 -2.96 -61.13
N ALA A 784 29.14 -3.07 -60.01
CA ALA A 784 28.51 -4.30 -59.59
C ALA A 784 27.26 -4.08 -58.73
N MET A 785 26.30 -5.00 -58.86
CA MET A 785 25.20 -5.13 -57.91
C MET A 785 25.36 -6.44 -57.14
N LEU A 786 25.30 -6.37 -55.85
CA LEU A 786 25.42 -7.49 -54.91
C LEU A 786 24.12 -7.64 -54.07
N THR A 787 23.61 -8.84 -54.02
CA THR A 787 22.46 -9.18 -53.20
C THR A 787 22.92 -9.68 -51.84
N ASN A 788 22.06 -9.51 -50.80
CA ASN A 788 22.30 -9.90 -49.40
C ASN A 788 23.61 -9.29 -48.83
N THR A 789 23.83 -8.00 -49.10
CA THR A 789 25.07 -7.31 -48.73
C THR A 789 24.73 -6.09 -47.84
N ARG A 790 25.11 -6.18 -46.60
CA ARG A 790 24.88 -5.11 -45.57
C ARG A 790 25.82 -3.92 -45.79
N PRO A 791 25.49 -2.71 -45.34
CA PRO A 791 26.28 -1.51 -45.53
C PRO A 791 27.72 -1.60 -44.94
N ASP A 792 27.89 -2.33 -43.82
CA ASP A 792 29.23 -2.55 -43.23
C ASP A 792 30.10 -3.44 -44.08
N MET A 793 29.54 -4.41 -44.74
CA MET A 793 30.27 -5.27 -45.70
C MET A 793 30.63 -4.51 -46.99
N LEU A 794 29.73 -3.69 -47.53
CA LEU A 794 30.00 -2.81 -48.68
C LEU A 794 31.18 -1.85 -48.38
N ARG A 795 31.22 -1.30 -47.16
CA ARG A 795 32.30 -0.40 -46.76
C ARG A 795 33.64 -1.12 -46.72
N LYS A 796 33.72 -2.31 -46.10
CA LYS A 796 34.95 -3.14 -46.09
C LYS A 796 35.41 -3.48 -47.49
N MET A 797 34.47 -3.91 -48.33
CA MET A 797 34.73 -4.21 -49.74
C MET A 797 35.26 -2.98 -50.50
N GLY A 798 34.67 -1.82 -50.28
CA GLY A 798 35.17 -0.56 -50.85
C GLY A 798 36.59 -0.24 -50.44
N ASP A 799 36.95 -0.43 -49.15
CA ASP A 799 38.31 -0.21 -48.66
C ASP A 799 39.31 -1.19 -49.29
N GLU A 800 38.96 -2.46 -49.48
CA GLU A 800 39.76 -3.50 -50.17
C GLU A 800 39.93 -3.16 -51.67
N LEU A 801 38.87 -2.80 -52.39
CA LEU A 801 38.93 -2.40 -53.76
C LEU A 801 39.83 -1.20 -53.98
N LYS A 802 39.73 -0.18 -53.15
CA LYS A 802 40.57 1.02 -53.16
C LYS A 802 42.06 0.72 -52.92
N ALA A 803 42.36 -0.23 -52.00
CA ALA A 803 43.77 -0.60 -51.70
C ALA A 803 44.41 -1.43 -52.80
N ARG A 804 43.61 -2.17 -53.56
CA ARG A 804 44.10 -3.09 -54.61
C ARG A 804 44.45 -2.41 -55.92
N GLU A 805 43.59 -1.45 -56.37
CA GLU A 805 43.77 -0.81 -57.71
C GLU A 805 43.87 0.73 -57.61
N ALA A 806 45.04 1.26 -57.76
CA ALA A 806 45.27 2.71 -57.65
C ALA A 806 44.67 3.56 -58.78
N ASP A 807 44.45 2.92 -59.97
CA ASP A 807 43.96 3.56 -61.17
C ASP A 807 42.44 3.31 -61.41
N ALA A 808 41.70 2.83 -60.36
CA ALA A 808 40.32 2.38 -60.56
C ALA A 808 39.31 3.23 -59.81
N VAL A 809 38.08 3.29 -60.36
CA VAL A 809 36.89 3.75 -59.73
C VAL A 809 35.95 2.53 -59.64
N ALA A 810 35.58 2.14 -58.43
CA ALA A 810 34.61 1.07 -58.21
C ALA A 810 33.30 1.65 -57.65
N VAL A 811 32.20 1.27 -58.28
CA VAL A 811 30.82 1.63 -57.91
C VAL A 811 30.06 0.38 -57.63
N VAL A 812 29.81 0.03 -56.38
CA VAL A 812 29.18 -1.20 -55.97
C VAL A 812 27.88 -0.91 -55.20
N ALA A 813 26.80 -1.42 -55.73
CA ALA A 813 25.49 -1.39 -55.07
C ALA A 813 25.27 -2.68 -54.26
N GLY A 814 24.84 -2.57 -53.02
CA GLY A 814 24.43 -3.70 -52.19
C GLY A 814 22.98 -3.61 -51.82
N VAL A 815 22.25 -4.72 -52.02
CA VAL A 815 20.85 -4.86 -51.65
C VAL A 815 20.74 -5.84 -50.51
N ASP A 816 20.08 -5.40 -49.39
CA ASP A 816 19.79 -6.22 -48.21
C ASP A 816 18.30 -6.08 -47.86
N GLY A 817 17.50 -7.07 -48.26
CA GLY A 817 16.06 -7.03 -48.16
C GLY A 817 15.45 -5.86 -48.97
N GLU A 818 14.76 -4.95 -48.28
CA GLU A 818 14.17 -3.75 -48.91
C GLU A 818 15.11 -2.55 -48.99
N LYS A 819 16.25 -2.62 -48.33
CA LYS A 819 17.24 -1.53 -48.27
C LYS A 819 18.35 -1.75 -49.28
N ALA A 820 18.74 -0.70 -50.00
CA ALA A 820 19.85 -0.71 -50.91
C ALA A 820 20.80 0.48 -50.63
N ASN A 821 22.09 0.20 -50.72
CA ASN A 821 23.15 1.20 -50.52
C ASN A 821 24.20 1.11 -51.62
N LEU A 822 24.83 2.19 -51.87
CA LEU A 822 25.90 2.31 -52.84
C LEU A 822 27.22 2.68 -52.15
N VAL A 823 28.29 2.00 -52.47
CA VAL A 823 29.67 2.44 -52.15
C VAL A 823 30.40 2.82 -53.43
N VAL A 824 31.06 3.99 -53.40
CA VAL A 824 31.92 4.43 -54.46
C VAL A 824 33.30 4.66 -53.90
N VAL A 825 34.30 4.07 -54.47
CA VAL A 825 35.71 4.25 -54.12
C VAL A 825 36.56 4.59 -55.34
N CYS A 826 37.51 5.50 -55.13
CA CYS A 826 38.46 5.92 -56.12
C CYS A 826 39.88 5.67 -55.64
N GLY A 827 40.69 4.98 -56.46
CA GLY A 827 42.06 4.78 -56.17
C GLY A 827 42.89 6.09 -56.23
N LYS A 828 44.06 6.10 -55.67
CA LYS A 828 44.90 7.35 -55.55
C LYS A 828 45.18 8.04 -56.88
N ASN A 829 45.49 7.26 -57.93
CA ASN A 829 45.77 7.82 -59.22
C ASN A 829 44.49 8.32 -59.95
N ALA A 830 43.41 7.56 -59.80
CA ALA A 830 42.09 7.99 -60.31
C ALA A 830 41.65 9.34 -59.70
N VAL A 831 41.87 9.56 -58.39
CA VAL A 831 41.63 10.82 -57.75
C VAL A 831 42.55 11.93 -58.28
N ALA A 832 43.79 11.63 -58.54
CA ALA A 832 44.75 12.62 -59.12
C ALA A 832 44.33 13.00 -60.55
N MET A 833 43.67 12.14 -61.33
CA MET A 833 43.11 12.38 -62.65
C MET A 833 41.70 13.09 -62.59
N GLY A 834 41.18 13.43 -61.38
CA GLY A 834 39.96 14.21 -61.23
C GLY A 834 38.76 13.42 -60.72
N ALA A 835 38.88 12.08 -60.56
CA ALA A 835 37.75 11.26 -60.03
C ALA A 835 37.43 11.67 -58.58
N HIS A 836 36.14 11.72 -58.24
CA HIS A 836 35.72 12.17 -56.92
C HIS A 836 34.54 11.30 -56.44
N ALA A 837 34.81 10.36 -55.55
CA ALA A 837 33.85 9.35 -55.10
C ALA A 837 32.57 9.98 -54.58
N GLY A 838 32.63 11.06 -53.76
CA GLY A 838 31.44 11.77 -53.23
C GLY A 838 30.52 12.36 -54.30
N LYS A 839 31.09 12.93 -55.38
CA LYS A 839 30.32 13.48 -56.48
C LYS A 839 29.72 12.40 -57.35
N ILE A 840 30.50 11.34 -57.64
CA ILE A 840 30.02 10.18 -58.41
C ILE A 840 28.87 9.51 -57.65
N ALA A 841 29.07 9.24 -56.31
CA ALA A 841 28.01 8.66 -55.48
C ALA A 841 26.74 9.49 -55.42
N GLY A 842 26.86 10.83 -55.35
CA GLY A 842 25.73 11.75 -55.36
C GLY A 842 24.94 11.70 -56.66
N LYS A 843 25.64 11.68 -57.85
CA LYS A 843 24.97 11.60 -59.14
C LYS A 843 24.31 10.23 -59.40
N VAL A 844 25.03 9.12 -59.07
CA VAL A 844 24.49 7.78 -59.24
C VAL A 844 23.27 7.55 -58.33
N ALA A 845 23.36 7.99 -57.04
CA ALA A 845 22.22 7.90 -56.15
C ALA A 845 21.01 8.73 -56.55
N ALA A 846 21.24 9.92 -57.11
CA ALA A 846 20.16 10.78 -57.62
C ALA A 846 19.32 10.13 -58.74
N LEU A 847 19.94 9.28 -59.61
CA LEU A 847 19.25 8.52 -60.62
C LEU A 847 18.23 7.52 -60.04
N THR A 848 18.48 7.07 -58.84
CA THR A 848 17.60 6.13 -58.11
C THR A 848 16.65 6.87 -57.13
N GLY A 849 16.67 8.21 -57.10
CA GLY A 849 15.95 8.98 -56.09
C GLY A 849 16.56 8.98 -54.69
N GLY A 850 17.77 8.47 -54.55
CA GLY A 850 18.53 8.45 -53.31
C GLY A 850 19.39 9.72 -53.09
N LYS A 851 20.10 9.77 -51.98
CA LYS A 851 21.03 10.86 -51.61
C LYS A 851 22.33 10.29 -51.04
N GLY A 852 23.41 10.90 -51.36
CA GLY A 852 24.71 10.49 -50.82
C GLY A 852 25.79 11.52 -51.11
N GLY A 853 26.95 11.24 -50.54
CA GLY A 853 28.13 12.09 -50.68
C GLY A 853 29.26 11.50 -49.88
N GLY A 854 30.45 12.10 -49.95
CA GLY A 854 31.61 11.62 -49.22
C GLY A 854 32.89 12.31 -49.65
N ARG A 855 33.99 11.74 -49.23
CA ARG A 855 35.34 12.23 -49.57
C ARG A 855 35.69 11.92 -51.02
N PRO A 856 36.75 12.55 -51.56
CA PRO A 856 37.18 12.26 -52.95
C PRO A 856 37.55 10.81 -53.22
N ASP A 857 38.06 10.10 -52.20
CA ASP A 857 38.55 8.75 -52.28
C ASP A 857 37.53 7.65 -51.89
N SER A 858 36.47 7.99 -51.12
CA SER A 858 35.45 7.03 -50.66
C SER A 858 34.19 7.73 -50.32
N ALA A 859 33.03 7.18 -50.73
CA ALA A 859 31.70 7.69 -50.44
C ALA A 859 30.70 6.57 -50.34
N MET A 860 29.64 6.80 -49.51
CA MET A 860 28.47 5.94 -49.48
C MET A 860 27.20 6.75 -49.75
N ALA A 861 26.23 6.12 -50.39
CA ALA A 861 24.95 6.70 -50.67
C ALA A 861 23.83 5.69 -50.43
N GLY A 862 22.64 6.21 -49.99
CA GLY A 862 21.40 5.44 -49.97
C GLY A 862 20.79 5.42 -51.35
N ILE A 863 20.23 4.30 -51.74
CA ILE A 863 19.48 4.10 -53.02
C ILE A 863 18.01 4.26 -52.69
N GLY A 864 17.29 5.14 -53.39
CA GLY A 864 15.86 5.37 -53.15
C GLY A 864 14.98 4.28 -53.77
N ASP A 865 15.20 3.94 -55.03
CA ASP A 865 14.47 2.91 -55.77
C ASP A 865 15.44 1.79 -56.20
N ARG A 866 15.33 0.60 -55.57
CA ARG A 866 16.19 -0.55 -55.88
C ARG A 866 16.05 -1.10 -57.31
N PHE A 867 14.91 -0.89 -57.94
CA PHE A 867 14.66 -1.39 -59.30
C PHE A 867 15.34 -0.55 -60.40
N LYS A 868 15.87 0.60 -60.04
CA LYS A 868 16.63 1.49 -60.92
C LYS A 868 18.16 1.34 -60.75
N ILE A 869 18.62 0.36 -59.98
CA ILE A 869 20.08 0.18 -59.72
C ILE A 869 20.84 -0.13 -61.02
N ASP A 870 20.34 -1.06 -61.81
CA ASP A 870 21.01 -1.45 -63.04
C ASP A 870 21.11 -0.28 -64.03
N GLU A 871 20.00 0.49 -64.21
CA GLU A 871 19.99 1.71 -65.02
C GLU A 871 20.96 2.77 -64.52
N ALA A 872 21.09 2.89 -63.20
CA ALA A 872 22.03 3.84 -62.59
C ALA A 872 23.49 3.40 -62.75
N LEU A 873 23.77 2.05 -62.64
CA LEU A 873 25.09 1.49 -62.84
C LEU A 873 25.56 1.57 -64.28
N ASP A 874 24.68 1.39 -65.28
CA ASP A 874 24.99 1.55 -66.72
C ASP A 874 25.46 2.95 -67.06
N LYS A 875 24.99 3.98 -66.36
CA LYS A 875 25.41 5.37 -66.54
C LYS A 875 26.68 5.77 -65.81
N VAL A 876 27.30 4.88 -65.07
CA VAL A 876 28.48 5.18 -64.25
C VAL A 876 29.66 5.60 -65.14
N ASN A 877 29.85 4.97 -66.30
CA ASN A 877 30.96 5.35 -67.25
C ASN A 877 30.84 6.79 -67.73
N GLU A 878 29.62 7.21 -68.09
CA GLU A 878 29.38 8.61 -68.51
C GLU A 878 29.65 9.57 -67.36
N ILE A 879 29.10 9.22 -66.15
CA ILE A 879 29.27 10.04 -64.91
C ILE A 879 30.74 10.15 -64.54
N VAL A 880 31.52 9.06 -64.60
CA VAL A 880 32.97 9.11 -64.32
C VAL A 880 33.70 9.96 -65.33
N GLY A 881 33.38 9.83 -66.66
CA GLY A 881 33.99 10.62 -67.73
C GLY A 881 33.79 12.15 -67.60
N GLU A 882 32.74 12.61 -66.91
CA GLU A 882 32.60 14.05 -66.62
C GLU A 882 33.63 14.61 -65.63
N PHE A 883 34.21 13.78 -64.79
CA PHE A 883 35.16 14.18 -63.74
C PHE A 883 36.63 13.86 -64.09
N VAL A 884 36.81 12.81 -64.84
CA VAL A 884 38.20 12.37 -65.24
C VAL A 884 38.54 13.01 -66.60
N LYS A 885 39.67 13.80 -66.63
CA LYS A 885 40.09 14.48 -67.81
C LYS A 885 41.33 13.82 -68.40
#